data_0c5c1ce42ce1bdeae4c468b60746044e
#
_entry.id   0c5c1ce42ce1bdeae4c468b60746044e
#
_cell.length_a   1.000
_cell.length_b   1.000
_cell.length_c   1.000
_cell.angle_alpha   90.00
_cell.angle_beta   90.00
_cell.angle_gamma   90.00
#
_symmetry.space_group_name_H-M   'P 1'
#
loop_
_entity.id
_entity.type
_entity.pdbx_description
1 polymer ?
#
loop_
_entity_poly.entity_id
_entity_poly.type
_entity_poly.pdbx_seq_one_letter_code
_entity_poly.pdbx_strand_id
1 'polypeptide(L)'
;DGTNYYVQTNGVVSDIYTIRFTYTNALGVTSFKERNVKVQASPVVSFTSTGSCIDSPTTFTNTSTINVSNINTPFAPTVGLVEWNFGDFSGVAGSPAGTIPPGTNGGKTTGIYDNPSHMYATASSYSVSLRVTTTQGCSSTYTSPTSIVVGTIPVVDFDYFAICNNDSTRFKALISNLGSSTIAQYNWNFDDGDVLTGLGTIAPPAHSGRTIGTYSDPIHKYVSTGGYDPILTVTTNLGCTSLPKTRPVTIVPYVTVVAASGTPPENFDTPAGWFIENLIDPDDNTFVSWKHGAPTGLEITAANSAGNVWWTGNNSNTYFPNEKSVVNSPCFDIDALTRPMIALDYFSDLEANLDGVVLQYSIDGGATWELVGPAVTEPRDQGINWFNGAAIPSNPGNQILGQYGWTNKQTEWKNARFHLDMIPKAGAERKQVRFRLALASNGTNAPGIDFDGFAFDNVYVGEKQRNVLVEHFTTSTLNISLDADADLNDLYQDQLTFRGFSDFDQIQYHVNFNGVDPLNRDNPEDPAARALRYRVSQPPYTIMDGKLEPGKFTGKWLEINKIEIDRRALVDPVFDVLVEDLPTAENTKMSVRLTLTARQAYTRPVLINVALLEQDVSGNKNVLRKNLFTPAGLVIELPFTTGQILSREALDVVLDVPIVNPNGLMLVGYVQDLQTNEILQSHVIRTGVAPKQTDPVTAVDDTPALATLKSIQVFPNPASLEFNFGLPAEVAPGTSWRILDQRGITVLSGDFEGAVNGIKPVDISGLANAVYYVVMTSPQGATVHKKLVVVNRN
;
A
#
# COMPACT_ATOMS: atom_id res chain seq x y z
N ASP A 1 -96.69 3.58 7.45
CA ASP A 1 -95.55 4.30 7.08
C ASP A 1 -94.40 3.35 7.13
N GLY A 2 -93.76 3.09 5.97
CA GLY A 2 -92.65 2.17 5.81
C GLY A 2 -91.30 2.80 6.21
N THR A 3 -91.11 3.09 7.55
CA THR A 3 -89.89 3.52 8.04
C THR A 3 -88.99 2.28 8.30
N ASN A 4 -87.96 2.08 7.49
CA ASN A 4 -86.90 1.06 7.74
C ASN A 4 -86.00 1.54 8.86
N TYR A 5 -86.06 0.89 10.04
CA TYR A 5 -85.06 1.10 11.08
C TYR A 5 -83.88 0.18 10.89
N TYR A 6 -82.69 0.78 10.66
CA TYR A 6 -81.43 0.05 10.64
C TYR A 6 -80.82 0.04 12.02
N VAL A 7 -80.66 -1.13 12.56
CA VAL A 7 -79.86 -1.29 13.79
C VAL A 7 -78.48 -1.67 13.36
N GLN A 8 -77.52 -0.75 13.54
CA GLN A 8 -76.10 -1.06 13.31
C GLN A 8 -75.60 -1.80 14.54
N THR A 9 -75.28 -3.07 14.39
CA THR A 9 -74.81 -3.90 15.52
C THR A 9 -73.41 -4.38 15.25
N ASN A 10 -72.39 -3.71 15.82
CA ASN A 10 -71.03 -4.19 15.85
C ASN A 10 -70.93 -5.44 16.72
N GLY A 11 -70.42 -6.53 16.20
CA GLY A 11 -70.16 -7.77 16.94
C GLY A 11 -71.33 -8.72 17.11
N VAL A 12 -72.45 -8.49 16.43
CA VAL A 12 -73.62 -9.40 16.44
C VAL A 12 -73.43 -10.52 15.40
N VAL A 13 -73.80 -11.70 15.80
CA VAL A 13 -73.82 -12.88 14.96
C VAL A 13 -74.95 -12.78 13.93
N SER A 14 -74.80 -13.20 12.68
CA SER A 14 -75.84 -13.27 11.67
C SER A 14 -76.89 -14.26 12.12
N ASP A 15 -78.10 -13.76 12.42
CA ASP A 15 -79.24 -14.59 12.84
C ASP A 15 -80.62 -13.93 12.53
N ILE A 16 -81.59 -14.68 12.71
CA ILE A 16 -82.98 -14.18 12.67
C ILE A 16 -83.48 -13.88 14.08
N TYR A 17 -83.62 -12.63 14.31
CA TYR A 17 -84.12 -12.13 15.62
C TYR A 17 -85.65 -11.88 15.54
N THR A 18 -86.41 -12.41 16.47
CA THR A 18 -87.90 -12.11 16.58
C THR A 18 -88.06 -10.85 17.41
N ILE A 19 -88.51 -9.79 16.76
CA ILE A 19 -88.81 -8.53 17.45
C ILE A 19 -90.33 -8.62 17.83
N ARG A 20 -90.61 -8.62 19.10
CA ARG A 20 -91.99 -8.56 19.69
C ARG A 20 -92.32 -7.13 20.05
N PHE A 21 -93.34 -6.59 19.38
CA PHE A 21 -93.87 -5.32 19.80
C PHE A 21 -95.10 -5.63 20.71
N THR A 22 -95.09 -5.21 21.91
CA THR A 22 -96.14 -5.38 22.94
C THR A 22 -96.84 -4.06 23.12
N TYR A 23 -98.12 -4.05 23.09
CA TYR A 23 -99.03 -2.92 23.33
C TYR A 23 -99.96 -3.26 24.52
N THR A 24 -100.03 -2.42 25.52
CA THR A 24 -100.97 -2.56 26.60
C THR A 24 -101.88 -1.39 26.55
N ASN A 25 -103.25 -1.67 26.42
CA ASN A 25 -104.29 -0.64 26.39
C ASN A 25 -104.51 -0.08 27.85
N ALA A 26 -105.35 0.99 27.99
CA ALA A 26 -105.55 1.65 29.22
C ALA A 26 -106.35 0.75 30.26
N LEU A 27 -106.85 -0.41 29.85
CA LEU A 27 -107.51 -1.40 30.68
C LEU A 27 -106.57 -2.55 31.10
N GLY A 28 -105.27 -2.42 30.85
CA GLY A 28 -104.32 -3.43 31.19
C GLY A 28 -104.19 -4.66 30.26
N VAL A 29 -105.01 -4.69 29.19
CA VAL A 29 -104.90 -5.80 28.25
C VAL A 29 -103.78 -5.63 27.33
N THR A 30 -102.91 -6.66 27.26
CA THR A 30 -101.69 -6.66 26.55
C THR A 30 -101.91 -7.50 25.26
N SER A 31 -101.50 -6.96 24.14
CA SER A 31 -101.39 -7.64 22.85
C SER A 31 -100.00 -7.49 22.29
N PHE A 32 -99.54 -8.42 21.57
CA PHE A 32 -98.29 -8.37 20.89
C PHE A 32 -98.39 -8.75 19.41
N LYS A 33 -97.36 -8.22 18.65
CA LYS A 33 -97.13 -8.64 17.25
C LYS A 33 -95.63 -8.93 17.13
N GLU A 34 -95.36 -10.04 16.58
CA GLU A 34 -93.97 -10.47 16.30
C GLU A 34 -93.65 -10.29 14.85
N ARG A 35 -92.40 -9.89 14.58
CA ARG A 35 -91.80 -9.93 13.26
C ARG A 35 -90.37 -10.44 13.37
N ASN A 36 -90.04 -11.34 12.44
CA ASN A 36 -88.65 -11.77 12.30
C ASN A 36 -87.86 -10.73 11.50
N VAL A 37 -86.77 -10.26 12.08
CA VAL A 37 -85.84 -9.35 11.48
C VAL A 37 -84.53 -10.12 11.26
N LYS A 38 -84.12 -10.16 10.03
CA LYS A 38 -82.84 -10.77 9.64
C LYS A 38 -81.71 -9.78 9.87
N VAL A 39 -80.79 -10.09 10.78
CA VAL A 39 -79.62 -9.31 11.06
C VAL A 39 -78.43 -10.02 10.45
N GLN A 40 -77.61 -9.29 9.74
CA GLN A 40 -76.43 -9.82 9.07
C GLN A 40 -75.21 -9.35 9.84
N ALA A 41 -74.24 -10.24 10.07
CA ALA A 41 -72.98 -9.88 10.73
C ALA A 41 -72.09 -9.08 9.75
N SER A 42 -71.49 -8.05 10.26
CA SER A 42 -70.38 -7.37 9.63
C SER A 42 -69.14 -8.29 9.62
N PRO A 43 -68.36 -8.33 8.58
CA PRO A 43 -67.12 -9.10 8.58
C PRO A 43 -66.11 -8.51 9.61
N VAL A 44 -65.41 -9.39 10.30
CA VAL A 44 -64.20 -9.03 11.07
C VAL A 44 -63.02 -9.09 10.10
N VAL A 45 -62.56 -7.91 9.71
CA VAL A 45 -61.55 -7.80 8.66
C VAL A 45 -60.17 -7.82 9.26
N SER A 46 -59.26 -8.62 8.66
CA SER A 46 -57.84 -8.67 8.98
C SER A 46 -57.07 -9.21 7.78
N PHE A 47 -55.79 -8.92 7.72
CA PHE A 47 -54.88 -9.49 6.69
C PHE A 47 -53.49 -9.59 7.24
N THR A 48 -52.67 -10.39 6.59
CA THR A 48 -51.19 -10.47 6.76
C THR A 48 -50.52 -10.13 5.46
N SER A 49 -49.23 -9.75 5.53
CA SER A 49 -48.39 -9.51 4.36
C SER A 49 -47.01 -10.12 4.51
N THR A 50 -46.38 -10.45 3.42
CA THR A 50 -44.96 -10.84 3.40
C THR A 50 -44.05 -9.61 3.41
N GLY A 51 -42.71 -9.82 3.55
CA GLY A 51 -41.70 -8.75 3.43
C GLY A 51 -41.79 -8.02 2.09
N SER A 52 -41.35 -6.78 2.07
CA SER A 52 -41.54 -5.89 0.92
C SER A 52 -40.27 -5.16 0.53
N CYS A 53 -39.85 -5.37 -0.71
CA CYS A 53 -38.78 -4.63 -1.37
C CYS A 53 -39.34 -3.94 -2.60
N ILE A 54 -38.71 -2.82 -3.00
CA ILE A 54 -39.08 -2.21 -4.30
C ILE A 54 -38.97 -3.23 -5.43
N ASP A 55 -39.84 -3.11 -6.40
CA ASP A 55 -39.89 -3.97 -7.59
C ASP A 55 -40.00 -5.48 -7.31
N SER A 56 -40.33 -5.85 -6.06
CA SER A 56 -40.60 -7.24 -5.65
C SER A 56 -42.04 -7.40 -5.19
N PRO A 57 -42.72 -8.56 -5.46
CA PRO A 57 -44.09 -8.77 -5.06
C PRO A 57 -44.26 -8.85 -3.54
N THR A 58 -45.02 -7.96 -2.95
CA THR A 58 -45.56 -8.09 -1.60
C THR A 58 -46.87 -8.85 -1.66
N THR A 59 -46.94 -10.03 -1.07
CA THR A 59 -48.18 -10.84 -1.06
C THR A 59 -49.01 -10.49 0.17
N PHE A 60 -50.28 -10.24 -0.08
CA PHE A 60 -51.28 -9.99 0.95
C PHE A 60 -52.21 -11.22 1.07
N THR A 61 -52.47 -11.63 2.30
CA THR A 61 -53.36 -12.74 2.57
C THR A 61 -54.52 -12.24 3.41
N ASN A 62 -55.74 -12.32 2.87
CA ASN A 62 -56.96 -11.98 3.58
C ASN A 62 -57.23 -13.05 4.67
N THR A 63 -57.32 -12.62 5.92
CA THR A 63 -57.64 -13.50 7.07
C THR A 63 -58.95 -13.13 7.72
N SER A 64 -59.76 -12.39 6.98
CA SER A 64 -61.07 -11.92 7.49
C SER A 64 -62.03 -13.08 7.76
N THR A 65 -62.85 -12.92 8.76
CA THR A 65 -63.87 -13.91 9.16
C THR A 65 -65.25 -13.26 9.24
N ILE A 66 -66.29 -14.06 9.06
CA ILE A 66 -67.67 -13.67 9.26
C ILE A 66 -68.23 -14.56 10.34
N ASN A 67 -68.69 -13.95 11.45
CA ASN A 67 -69.29 -14.70 12.53
C ASN A 67 -70.69 -15.17 12.14
N VAL A 68 -70.85 -16.46 11.89
CA VAL A 68 -72.12 -17.12 11.61
C VAL A 68 -72.39 -18.16 12.68
N SER A 69 -73.42 -18.05 13.41
CA SER A 69 -73.91 -19.08 14.34
C SER A 69 -75.25 -19.65 13.87
N ASN A 70 -75.36 -20.99 13.90
CA ASN A 70 -76.60 -21.79 13.77
C ASN A 70 -77.57 -21.41 12.65
N ILE A 71 -77.09 -20.84 11.55
CA ILE A 71 -77.94 -20.41 10.45
C ILE A 71 -78.16 -21.54 9.46
N ASN A 72 -79.42 -21.77 9.08
CA ASN A 72 -79.72 -22.59 7.92
C ASN A 72 -78.94 -22.09 6.71
N THR A 73 -78.35 -23.01 5.99
CA THR A 73 -77.36 -22.79 4.88
C THR A 73 -77.74 -21.75 3.82
N PRO A 74 -79.04 -21.52 3.46
CA PRO A 74 -79.37 -20.52 2.45
C PRO A 74 -79.24 -19.06 2.88
N PHE A 75 -78.88 -18.78 4.18
CA PHE A 75 -78.78 -17.42 4.72
C PHE A 75 -77.41 -17.07 5.25
N ALA A 76 -76.44 -18.00 5.20
CA ALA A 76 -75.08 -17.72 5.64
C ALA A 76 -74.39 -16.68 4.74
N PRO A 77 -73.98 -15.54 5.21
CA PRO A 77 -73.28 -14.56 4.44
C PRO A 77 -71.89 -15.10 4.10
N THR A 78 -71.52 -14.91 2.82
CA THR A 78 -70.15 -15.19 2.36
C THR A 78 -69.49 -13.86 1.95
N VAL A 79 -68.18 -13.85 1.75
CA VAL A 79 -67.48 -12.69 1.20
C VAL A 79 -67.95 -12.51 -0.25
N GLY A 80 -68.51 -11.35 -0.58
CA GLY A 80 -69.00 -11.00 -1.92
C GLY A 80 -67.99 -10.12 -2.67
N LEU A 81 -67.36 -9.20 -1.97
CA LEU A 81 -66.41 -8.27 -2.55
C LEU A 81 -65.28 -8.01 -1.58
N VAL A 82 -64.03 -7.98 -2.08
CA VAL A 82 -62.85 -7.53 -1.39
C VAL A 82 -62.25 -6.31 -2.12
N GLU A 83 -61.86 -5.29 -1.34
CA GLU A 83 -61.32 -4.02 -1.84
C GLU A 83 -60.06 -3.72 -1.09
N TRP A 84 -58.94 -3.72 -1.81
CA TRP A 84 -57.65 -3.39 -1.28
C TRP A 84 -57.28 -1.97 -1.67
N ASN A 85 -56.66 -1.24 -0.75
CA ASN A 85 -55.90 -0.01 -0.97
C ASN A 85 -54.49 -0.23 -0.45
N PHE A 86 -53.48 -0.19 -1.35
CA PHE A 86 -52.12 -0.50 -1.06
C PHE A 86 -51.33 0.70 -0.44
N GLY A 87 -52.00 1.87 -0.36
CA GLY A 87 -51.42 3.05 0.28
C GLY A 87 -50.51 3.89 -0.63
N ASP A 88 -50.30 3.45 -1.89
CA ASP A 88 -49.53 4.14 -2.93
C ASP A 88 -50.43 4.75 -4.03
N PHE A 89 -51.65 5.09 -3.68
CA PHE A 89 -52.75 5.52 -4.57
C PHE A 89 -53.25 4.45 -5.55
N SER A 90 -52.85 3.22 -5.36
CA SER A 90 -53.33 2.07 -6.11
C SER A 90 -54.21 1.19 -5.25
N GLY A 91 -55.12 0.44 -5.92
CA GLY A 91 -55.97 -0.50 -5.24
C GLY A 91 -56.64 -1.44 -6.22
N VAL A 92 -57.28 -2.49 -5.71
CA VAL A 92 -58.07 -3.45 -6.50
C VAL A 92 -59.35 -3.83 -5.76
N ALA A 93 -60.43 -4.10 -6.54
CA ALA A 93 -61.70 -4.53 -6.00
C ALA A 93 -62.32 -5.61 -6.89
N GLY A 94 -62.81 -6.69 -6.27
CA GLY A 94 -63.45 -7.78 -7.02
C GLY A 94 -63.95 -8.92 -6.15
N SER A 95 -64.57 -9.91 -6.78
CA SER A 95 -64.98 -11.15 -6.11
C SER A 95 -63.74 -11.89 -5.57
N PRO A 96 -63.77 -12.46 -4.35
CA PRO A 96 -62.66 -13.12 -3.73
C PRO A 96 -61.89 -14.11 -4.63
N ALA A 97 -62.65 -14.97 -5.32
CA ALA A 97 -62.06 -15.98 -6.22
C ALA A 97 -61.74 -15.44 -7.63
N GLY A 98 -62.04 -14.15 -7.91
CA GLY A 98 -61.81 -13.52 -9.19
C GLY A 98 -60.30 -13.26 -9.40
N THR A 99 -59.82 -13.48 -10.61
CA THR A 99 -58.45 -13.17 -11.01
C THR A 99 -58.33 -11.69 -11.35
N ILE A 100 -57.29 -11.05 -10.83
CA ILE A 100 -56.94 -9.66 -11.15
C ILE A 100 -56.48 -9.59 -12.62
N PRO A 101 -57.10 -8.73 -13.46
CA PRO A 101 -56.74 -8.63 -14.89
C PRO A 101 -55.26 -8.26 -15.09
N PRO A 102 -54.60 -8.83 -16.12
CA PRO A 102 -53.27 -8.40 -16.50
C PRO A 102 -53.24 -6.89 -16.81
N GLY A 103 -52.16 -6.22 -16.38
CA GLY A 103 -51.98 -4.77 -16.56
C GLY A 103 -52.63 -3.91 -15.47
N THR A 104 -53.33 -4.47 -14.48
CA THR A 104 -53.88 -3.74 -13.33
C THR A 104 -52.76 -3.01 -12.58
N ASN A 105 -52.98 -1.72 -12.29
CA ASN A 105 -51.99 -0.83 -11.72
C ASN A 105 -50.63 -0.81 -12.49
N GLY A 106 -50.71 -0.85 -13.83
CA GLY A 106 -49.51 -0.92 -14.68
C GLY A 106 -48.80 -2.28 -14.65
N GLY A 107 -49.51 -3.36 -14.33
CA GLY A 107 -48.96 -4.70 -14.17
C GLY A 107 -48.36 -4.99 -12.78
N LYS A 108 -48.42 -4.04 -11.85
CA LYS A 108 -47.87 -4.17 -10.50
C LYS A 108 -48.72 -4.99 -9.54
N THR A 109 -50.00 -5.21 -9.87
CA THR A 109 -50.93 -6.01 -9.05
C THR A 109 -51.40 -7.24 -9.78
N THR A 110 -51.21 -8.42 -9.19
CA THR A 110 -51.49 -9.72 -9.76
C THR A 110 -52.14 -10.65 -8.72
N GLY A 111 -52.55 -11.84 -9.15
CA GLY A 111 -53.14 -12.87 -8.29
C GLY A 111 -54.65 -12.86 -8.31
N ILE A 112 -55.28 -13.24 -7.20
CA ILE A 112 -56.73 -13.18 -6.99
C ILE A 112 -57.09 -12.04 -6.05
N TYR A 113 -58.29 -11.51 -6.12
CA TYR A 113 -58.68 -10.37 -5.27
C TYR A 113 -58.64 -10.68 -3.78
N ASP A 114 -58.79 -11.95 -3.39
CA ASP A 114 -58.71 -12.34 -1.98
C ASP A 114 -57.28 -12.28 -1.43
N ASN A 115 -56.32 -12.66 -2.25
CA ASN A 115 -54.87 -12.70 -1.89
C ASN A 115 -54.07 -12.09 -3.03
N PRO A 116 -54.02 -10.76 -3.17
CA PRO A 116 -53.26 -10.12 -4.22
C PRO A 116 -51.75 -10.06 -3.89
N SER A 117 -50.98 -10.01 -4.96
CA SER A 117 -49.58 -9.59 -4.90
C SER A 117 -49.42 -8.19 -5.49
N HIS A 118 -48.76 -7.27 -4.78
CA HIS A 118 -48.54 -5.91 -5.26
C HIS A 118 -47.09 -5.52 -5.21
N MET A 119 -46.58 -4.90 -6.28
CA MET A 119 -45.19 -4.39 -6.37
C MET A 119 -45.16 -2.88 -6.12
N TYR A 120 -44.43 -2.44 -5.15
CA TYR A 120 -44.19 -1.02 -4.85
C TYR A 120 -42.98 -0.49 -5.66
N ALA A 121 -43.16 0.65 -6.32
CA ALA A 121 -42.12 1.28 -7.14
C ALA A 121 -41.15 2.18 -6.32
N THR A 122 -41.52 2.53 -5.11
CA THR A 122 -40.70 3.40 -4.26
C THR A 122 -40.58 2.83 -2.85
N ALA A 123 -39.39 3.00 -2.24
CA ALA A 123 -39.19 2.64 -0.85
C ALA A 123 -39.87 3.67 0.04
N SER A 124 -40.83 3.24 0.83
CA SER A 124 -41.59 4.09 1.77
C SER A 124 -42.38 3.25 2.78
N SER A 125 -43.08 3.91 3.64
CA SER A 125 -44.03 3.29 4.57
C SER A 125 -45.43 3.49 4.03
N TYR A 126 -46.13 2.41 3.79
CA TYR A 126 -47.48 2.39 3.19
C TYR A 126 -48.56 1.97 4.18
N SER A 127 -49.60 2.77 4.30
CA SER A 127 -50.81 2.44 5.10
C SER A 127 -51.78 1.63 4.24
N VAL A 128 -51.77 0.32 4.43
CA VAL A 128 -52.60 -0.60 3.62
C VAL A 128 -53.90 -0.83 4.35
N SER A 129 -55.02 -0.85 3.57
CA SER A 129 -56.35 -1.17 4.10
C SER A 129 -57.07 -2.20 3.19
N LEU A 130 -57.86 -3.05 3.85
CA LEU A 130 -58.75 -4.03 3.27
C LEU A 130 -60.15 -3.73 3.70
N ARG A 131 -61.05 -3.60 2.71
CA ARG A 131 -62.49 -3.58 2.95
C ARG A 131 -63.13 -4.87 2.41
N VAL A 132 -63.88 -5.51 3.26
CA VAL A 132 -64.58 -6.72 2.92
C VAL A 132 -66.09 -6.43 2.99
N THR A 133 -66.81 -6.80 1.90
CA THR A 133 -68.27 -6.69 1.82
C THR A 133 -68.87 -8.09 1.63
N THR A 134 -69.84 -8.44 2.48
CA THR A 134 -70.53 -9.73 2.37
C THR A 134 -71.50 -9.75 1.16
N THR A 135 -71.91 -10.91 0.71
CA THR A 135 -72.99 -11.09 -0.33
C THR A 135 -74.28 -10.46 0.05
N GLN A 136 -74.45 -10.07 1.34
CA GLN A 136 -75.65 -9.43 1.87
C GLN A 136 -75.48 -7.90 2.03
N GLY A 137 -74.35 -7.34 1.64
CA GLY A 137 -74.06 -5.91 1.62
C GLY A 137 -73.44 -5.34 2.95
N CYS A 138 -73.23 -6.15 3.97
CA CYS A 138 -72.59 -5.69 5.18
C CYS A 138 -71.07 -5.54 4.90
N SER A 139 -70.48 -4.40 5.29
CA SER A 139 -69.04 -4.15 5.02
C SER A 139 -68.32 -3.68 6.27
N SER A 140 -67.04 -3.99 6.38
CA SER A 140 -66.11 -3.46 7.34
C SER A 140 -64.77 -3.17 6.66
N THR A 141 -64.02 -2.24 7.20
CA THR A 141 -62.67 -1.87 6.73
C THR A 141 -61.68 -2.05 7.88
N TYR A 142 -60.57 -2.66 7.58
CA TYR A 142 -59.40 -2.75 8.46
C TYR A 142 -58.25 -2.02 7.78
N THR A 143 -57.67 -1.07 8.51
CA THR A 143 -56.42 -0.45 8.13
C THR A 143 -55.34 -1.01 9.05
N SER A 144 -54.22 -1.50 8.49
CA SER A 144 -53.14 -2.02 9.31
C SER A 144 -52.64 -0.96 10.28
N PRO A 145 -52.57 -1.26 11.58
CA PRO A 145 -52.07 -0.30 12.61
C PRO A 145 -50.59 -0.03 12.44
N THR A 146 -49.84 -0.92 11.76
CA THR A 146 -48.46 -0.76 11.41
C THR A 146 -48.34 -0.60 9.89
N SER A 147 -47.68 0.45 9.44
CA SER A 147 -47.37 0.63 8.02
C SER A 147 -46.49 -0.50 7.48
N ILE A 148 -46.72 -0.87 6.25
CA ILE A 148 -45.83 -1.80 5.53
C ILE A 148 -44.65 -0.99 5.05
N VAL A 149 -43.46 -1.33 5.56
CA VAL A 149 -42.22 -0.67 5.17
C VAL A 149 -41.62 -1.39 3.98
N VAL A 150 -41.55 -0.70 2.84
CA VAL A 150 -40.92 -1.19 1.62
C VAL A 150 -39.50 -0.70 1.59
N GLY A 151 -38.54 -1.63 1.60
CA GLY A 151 -37.11 -1.35 1.59
C GLY A 151 -36.54 -1.14 0.20
N THR A 152 -35.41 -0.48 0.11
CA THR A 152 -34.58 -0.41 -1.09
C THR A 152 -33.81 -1.71 -1.26
N ILE A 153 -33.46 -2.05 -2.51
CA ILE A 153 -32.47 -3.09 -2.80
C ILE A 153 -31.09 -2.47 -2.58
N PRO A 154 -30.27 -3.01 -1.66
CA PRO A 154 -28.95 -2.47 -1.43
C PRO A 154 -28.05 -2.67 -2.64
N VAL A 155 -27.12 -1.73 -2.86
CA VAL A 155 -26.03 -1.86 -3.83
C VAL A 155 -24.77 -2.21 -3.06
N VAL A 156 -24.08 -3.25 -3.48
CA VAL A 156 -22.88 -3.76 -2.83
C VAL A 156 -21.68 -3.69 -3.75
N ASP A 157 -20.54 -3.41 -3.17
CA ASP A 157 -19.20 -3.54 -3.71
C ASP A 157 -18.27 -3.99 -2.58
N PHE A 158 -17.00 -4.26 -2.86
CA PHE A 158 -16.01 -4.54 -1.84
C PHE A 158 -14.60 -4.23 -2.34
N ASP A 159 -13.73 -3.83 -1.41
CA ASP A 159 -12.29 -3.73 -1.62
C ASP A 159 -11.59 -4.92 -0.98
N TYR A 160 -10.37 -5.20 -1.44
CA TYR A 160 -9.49 -6.20 -0.86
C TYR A 160 -8.02 -5.77 -0.92
N PHE A 161 -7.21 -6.32 -0.01
CA PHE A 161 -5.76 -6.13 0.04
C PHE A 161 -5.10 -7.28 0.78
N ALA A 162 -3.74 -7.30 0.84
CA ALA A 162 -2.96 -8.41 1.38
C ALA A 162 -3.18 -9.71 0.61
N ILE A 163 -2.69 -9.74 -0.64
CA ILE A 163 -2.87 -10.87 -1.57
C ILE A 163 -1.68 -11.83 -1.62
N CYS A 164 -0.75 -11.73 -0.68
CA CYS A 164 0.40 -12.63 -0.57
C CYS A 164 -0.04 -13.99 -0.01
N ASN A 165 0.36 -15.10 -0.63
CA ASN A 165 -0.10 -16.43 -0.21
C ASN A 165 0.37 -16.88 1.19
N ASN A 166 1.34 -16.20 1.80
CA ASN A 166 1.77 -16.44 3.18
C ASN A 166 0.90 -15.68 4.21
N ASP A 167 0.06 -14.75 3.78
CA ASP A 167 -0.83 -13.93 4.61
C ASP A 167 -2.31 -14.26 4.32
N SER A 168 -3.20 -13.51 4.94
CA SER A 168 -4.64 -13.60 4.73
C SER A 168 -5.15 -12.34 4.04
N THR A 169 -5.93 -12.54 2.98
CA THR A 169 -6.56 -11.45 2.25
C THR A 169 -7.63 -10.80 3.11
N ARG A 170 -7.61 -9.50 3.17
CA ARG A 170 -8.57 -8.68 3.91
C ARG A 170 -9.58 -8.10 2.95
N PHE A 171 -10.85 -8.36 3.22
CA PHE A 171 -11.97 -7.84 2.46
C PHE A 171 -12.67 -6.74 3.26
N LYS A 172 -13.26 -5.79 2.56
CA LYS A 172 -14.06 -4.71 3.14
C LYS A 172 -15.29 -4.49 2.31
N ALA A 173 -16.47 -4.79 2.86
CA ALA A 173 -17.73 -4.55 2.19
C ALA A 173 -18.01 -3.05 2.06
N LEU A 174 -18.43 -2.62 0.90
CA LEU A 174 -18.89 -1.27 0.57
C LEU A 174 -20.36 -1.34 0.21
N ILE A 175 -21.23 -0.72 1.01
CA ILE A 175 -22.66 -0.84 0.86
C ILE A 175 -23.28 0.54 0.76
N SER A 176 -24.17 0.68 -0.23
CA SER A 176 -24.94 1.90 -0.47
C SER A 176 -26.41 1.59 -0.72
N ASN A 177 -27.23 2.62 -0.89
CA ASN A 177 -28.66 2.53 -1.17
C ASN A 177 -29.46 1.76 -0.09
N LEU A 178 -29.09 1.86 1.18
CA LEU A 178 -29.82 1.19 2.28
C LEU A 178 -31.18 1.84 2.62
N GLY A 179 -31.37 3.13 2.30
CA GLY A 179 -32.53 3.90 2.75
C GLY A 179 -32.63 3.89 4.26
N SER A 180 -33.79 3.44 4.81
CA SER A 180 -33.99 3.28 6.24
C SER A 180 -33.69 1.88 6.77
N SER A 181 -33.22 0.97 5.90
CA SER A 181 -32.94 -0.42 6.24
C SER A 181 -31.57 -0.56 6.88
N THR A 182 -31.37 -1.62 7.64
CA THR A 182 -30.10 -2.06 8.19
C THR A 182 -29.71 -3.40 7.58
N ILE A 183 -28.44 -3.74 7.57
CA ILE A 183 -27.99 -5.06 7.13
C ILE A 183 -28.40 -6.10 8.17
N ALA A 184 -28.99 -7.18 7.74
CA ALA A 184 -29.29 -8.35 8.54
C ALA A 184 -28.30 -9.48 8.30
N GLN A 185 -27.71 -9.55 7.11
CA GLN A 185 -26.83 -10.66 6.75
C GLN A 185 -25.88 -10.27 5.62
N TYR A 186 -24.61 -10.68 5.76
CA TYR A 186 -23.62 -10.73 4.72
C TYR A 186 -23.49 -12.16 4.21
N ASN A 187 -23.29 -12.35 2.90
CA ASN A 187 -23.02 -13.64 2.30
C ASN A 187 -21.81 -13.49 1.38
N TRP A 188 -20.71 -14.13 1.76
CA TRP A 188 -19.48 -14.21 0.99
C TRP A 188 -19.32 -15.62 0.42
N ASN A 189 -18.90 -15.71 -0.82
CA ASN A 189 -18.32 -16.90 -1.41
C ASN A 189 -16.90 -16.53 -1.87
N PHE A 190 -15.87 -17.16 -1.32
CA PHE A 190 -14.48 -16.81 -1.60
C PHE A 190 -13.93 -17.51 -2.85
N ASP A 191 -14.73 -18.31 -3.53
CA ASP A 191 -14.36 -19.07 -4.74
C ASP A 191 -13.28 -20.13 -4.53
N ASP A 192 -13.00 -20.50 -3.29
CA ASP A 192 -12.12 -21.62 -2.92
C ASP A 192 -12.86 -22.77 -2.20
N GLY A 193 -14.17 -22.76 -2.31
CA GLY A 193 -15.10 -23.67 -1.65
C GLY A 193 -15.60 -23.19 -0.29
N ASP A 194 -15.11 -22.09 0.24
CA ASP A 194 -15.56 -21.49 1.48
C ASP A 194 -16.67 -20.46 1.25
N VAL A 195 -17.76 -20.60 2.00
CA VAL A 195 -18.90 -19.66 2.01
C VAL A 195 -19.15 -19.18 3.42
N LEU A 196 -19.26 -17.87 3.60
CA LEU A 196 -19.46 -17.24 4.91
C LEU A 196 -20.78 -16.48 4.95
N THR A 197 -21.64 -16.80 5.93
CA THR A 197 -22.95 -16.16 6.05
C THR A 197 -23.23 -15.74 7.49
N GLY A 198 -23.57 -14.48 7.71
CA GLY A 198 -23.91 -13.97 9.05
C GLY A 198 -23.81 -12.46 9.21
N LEU A 199 -23.80 -12.03 10.48
CA LEU A 199 -23.71 -10.64 10.91
C LEU A 199 -22.84 -10.53 12.18
N GLY A 200 -22.11 -9.42 12.31
CA GLY A 200 -21.26 -9.15 13.47
C GLY A 200 -19.87 -9.81 13.37
N THR A 201 -19.38 -10.36 14.48
CA THR A 201 -18.06 -11.02 14.56
C THR A 201 -18.16 -12.48 14.12
N ILE A 202 -17.19 -12.92 13.32
CA ILE A 202 -17.09 -14.30 12.87
C ILE A 202 -16.64 -15.18 14.05
N ALA A 203 -17.44 -16.20 14.39
CA ALA A 203 -17.11 -17.13 15.47
C ALA A 203 -16.00 -18.13 15.01
N PRO A 204 -14.90 -18.30 15.76
CA PRO A 204 -13.91 -19.33 15.46
C PRO A 204 -14.43 -20.74 15.82
N PRO A 205 -14.00 -21.80 15.10
CA PRO A 205 -13.18 -21.79 13.89
C PRO A 205 -14.06 -21.73 12.61
N ALA A 206 -14.13 -20.59 11.96
CA ALA A 206 -14.76 -20.51 10.65
C ALA A 206 -13.81 -21.06 9.58
N HIS A 207 -14.29 -21.98 8.74
CA HIS A 207 -13.53 -22.57 7.64
C HIS A 207 -12.18 -23.14 8.08
N SER A 208 -12.16 -23.96 9.14
CA SER A 208 -10.94 -24.54 9.73
C SER A 208 -9.93 -23.48 10.24
N GLY A 209 -10.43 -22.31 10.67
CA GLY A 209 -9.61 -21.19 11.13
C GLY A 209 -9.04 -20.29 10.02
N ARG A 210 -9.44 -20.52 8.77
CA ARG A 210 -8.97 -19.71 7.62
C ARG A 210 -9.67 -18.35 7.50
N THR A 211 -10.83 -18.19 8.15
CA THR A 211 -11.60 -16.92 8.09
C THR A 211 -11.86 -16.40 9.49
N ILE A 212 -11.49 -15.14 9.71
CA ILE A 212 -11.65 -14.41 10.98
C ILE A 212 -12.16 -12.98 10.71
N GLY A 213 -12.33 -12.17 11.74
CA GLY A 213 -12.77 -10.78 11.63
C GLY A 213 -14.27 -10.59 11.81
N THR A 214 -14.87 -9.77 10.99
CA THR A 214 -16.33 -9.52 10.97
C THR A 214 -16.91 -9.92 9.63
N TYR A 215 -18.23 -10.14 9.60
CA TYR A 215 -18.91 -10.44 8.33
C TYR A 215 -18.90 -9.27 7.33
N SER A 216 -18.74 -8.01 7.82
CA SER A 216 -18.53 -6.86 6.95
C SER A 216 -17.10 -6.75 6.42
N ASP A 217 -16.12 -7.20 7.21
CA ASP A 217 -14.70 -7.08 6.93
C ASP A 217 -14.00 -8.41 7.24
N PRO A 218 -14.26 -9.48 6.47
CA PRO A 218 -13.64 -10.77 6.71
C PRO A 218 -12.17 -10.77 6.28
N ILE A 219 -11.37 -11.53 7.03
CA ILE A 219 -9.98 -11.82 6.74
C ILE A 219 -9.92 -13.29 6.39
N HIS A 220 -9.66 -13.61 5.11
CA HIS A 220 -9.70 -14.97 4.59
C HIS A 220 -8.36 -15.40 4.03
N LYS A 221 -7.90 -16.63 4.39
CA LYS A 221 -6.65 -17.19 3.91
C LYS A 221 -6.88 -18.19 2.78
N TYR A 222 -6.44 -17.81 1.59
CA TYR A 222 -6.35 -18.73 0.46
C TYR A 222 -5.20 -19.73 0.64
N VAL A 223 -5.40 -20.96 0.25
CA VAL A 223 -4.39 -22.03 0.41
C VAL A 223 -3.39 -22.05 -0.74
N SER A 224 -3.82 -21.62 -1.93
CA SER A 224 -3.00 -21.66 -3.15
C SER A 224 -2.91 -20.29 -3.80
N THR A 225 -1.84 -20.08 -4.57
CA THR A 225 -1.74 -18.95 -5.49
C THR A 225 -2.66 -19.15 -6.69
N GLY A 226 -3.12 -18.07 -7.29
CA GLY A 226 -3.97 -18.12 -8.47
C GLY A 226 -5.07 -17.06 -8.44
N GLY A 227 -5.91 -17.04 -9.48
CA GLY A 227 -7.08 -16.18 -9.55
C GLY A 227 -8.27 -16.79 -8.85
N TYR A 228 -9.04 -15.96 -8.16
CA TYR A 228 -10.31 -16.27 -7.51
C TYR A 228 -11.32 -15.17 -7.83
N ASP A 229 -12.58 -15.52 -7.88
CA ASP A 229 -13.70 -14.61 -8.14
C ASP A 229 -14.66 -14.54 -6.93
N PRO A 230 -14.23 -13.95 -5.80
CA PRO A 230 -15.08 -13.82 -4.62
C PRO A 230 -16.34 -13.02 -4.92
N ILE A 231 -17.46 -13.46 -4.30
CA ILE A 231 -18.78 -12.89 -4.49
C ILE A 231 -19.32 -12.40 -3.15
N LEU A 232 -19.86 -11.18 -3.14
CA LEU A 232 -20.60 -10.62 -2.00
C LEU A 232 -22.05 -10.39 -2.38
N THR A 233 -22.96 -10.81 -1.48
CA THR A 233 -24.36 -10.33 -1.42
C THR A 233 -24.70 -9.92 0.00
N VAL A 234 -25.65 -9.01 0.16
CA VAL A 234 -26.19 -8.64 1.48
C VAL A 234 -27.69 -8.69 1.48
N THR A 235 -28.25 -9.01 2.66
CA THR A 235 -29.70 -8.98 2.88
C THR A 235 -30.02 -8.01 4.01
N THR A 236 -31.00 -7.15 3.81
CA THR A 236 -31.44 -6.18 4.81
C THR A 236 -32.42 -6.80 5.82
N ASN A 237 -32.66 -6.10 6.93
CA ASN A 237 -33.67 -6.46 7.93
C ASN A 237 -35.10 -6.49 7.37
N LEU A 238 -35.36 -5.90 6.21
CA LEU A 238 -36.63 -5.98 5.48
C LEU A 238 -36.66 -7.13 4.47
N GLY A 239 -35.62 -7.95 4.38
CA GLY A 239 -35.49 -9.08 3.48
C GLY A 239 -35.08 -8.72 2.05
N CYS A 240 -34.62 -7.48 1.81
CA CYS A 240 -34.18 -7.07 0.47
C CYS A 240 -32.73 -7.52 0.28
N THR A 241 -32.49 -8.30 -0.78
CA THR A 241 -31.18 -8.84 -1.12
C THR A 241 -30.59 -8.09 -2.32
N SER A 242 -29.32 -7.74 -2.23
CA SER A 242 -28.55 -7.12 -3.32
C SER A 242 -28.40 -8.06 -4.51
N LEU A 243 -28.09 -7.49 -5.67
CA LEU A 243 -27.45 -8.27 -6.73
C LEU A 243 -26.06 -8.73 -6.24
N PRO A 244 -25.56 -9.89 -6.71
CA PRO A 244 -24.23 -10.34 -6.40
C PRO A 244 -23.18 -9.42 -7.03
N LYS A 245 -22.14 -9.06 -6.27
CA LYS A 245 -20.97 -8.40 -6.78
C LYS A 245 -19.81 -9.38 -6.78
N THR A 246 -19.17 -9.52 -7.91
CA THR A 246 -17.95 -10.33 -8.09
C THR A 246 -16.78 -9.38 -8.39
N ARG A 247 -15.61 -9.68 -7.83
CA ARG A 247 -14.36 -8.99 -8.13
C ARG A 247 -13.22 -9.99 -8.23
N PRO A 248 -12.41 -10.00 -9.30
CA PRO A 248 -11.29 -10.91 -9.41
C PRO A 248 -10.20 -10.55 -8.39
N VAL A 249 -9.68 -11.57 -7.70
CA VAL A 249 -8.59 -11.48 -6.72
C VAL A 249 -7.48 -12.44 -7.15
N THR A 250 -6.27 -11.92 -7.36
CA THR A 250 -5.12 -12.74 -7.69
C THR A 250 -4.23 -12.92 -6.46
N ILE A 251 -4.16 -14.14 -5.93
CA ILE A 251 -3.26 -14.49 -4.84
C ILE A 251 -1.88 -14.78 -5.42
N VAL A 252 -0.89 -13.98 -5.04
CA VAL A 252 0.46 -14.01 -5.61
C VAL A 252 1.45 -14.78 -4.74
N PRO A 253 2.54 -15.30 -5.34
CA PRO A 253 3.62 -15.93 -4.61
C PRO A 253 4.29 -14.99 -3.60
N TYR A 254 4.85 -15.59 -2.57
CA TYR A 254 5.72 -14.92 -1.59
C TYR A 254 7.16 -15.38 -1.82
N VAL A 255 8.05 -14.43 -2.08
CA VAL A 255 9.45 -14.64 -2.45
C VAL A 255 10.34 -14.12 -1.35
N THR A 256 11.09 -15.00 -0.69
CA THR A 256 12.12 -14.60 0.27
C THR A 256 13.41 -14.25 -0.46
N VAL A 257 13.87 -13.01 -0.28
CA VAL A 257 15.10 -12.51 -0.92
C VAL A 257 16.30 -12.81 -0.04
N VAL A 258 17.29 -13.53 -0.59
CA VAL A 258 18.51 -13.89 0.12
C VAL A 258 19.57 -12.80 -0.09
N ALA A 259 20.14 -12.26 1.00
CA ALA A 259 21.09 -11.15 0.96
C ALA A 259 22.35 -11.44 0.08
N ALA A 260 22.83 -12.68 0.11
CA ALA A 260 24.05 -13.05 -0.63
C ALA A 260 23.87 -13.09 -2.16
N SER A 261 22.65 -13.33 -2.66
CA SER A 261 22.40 -13.51 -4.10
C SER A 261 21.33 -12.59 -4.67
N GLY A 262 20.48 -12.01 -3.84
CA GLY A 262 19.25 -11.37 -4.29
C GLY A 262 18.25 -12.38 -4.85
N THR A 263 17.27 -11.90 -5.62
CA THR A 263 16.48 -12.75 -6.51
C THR A 263 17.30 -13.08 -7.76
N PRO A 264 17.10 -14.24 -8.41
CA PRO A 264 17.46 -14.32 -9.83
C PRO A 264 16.74 -13.19 -10.58
N PRO A 265 17.34 -12.54 -11.57
CA PRO A 265 16.62 -11.60 -12.41
C PRO A 265 15.39 -12.29 -13.03
N GLU A 266 14.20 -11.70 -12.82
CA GLU A 266 12.96 -12.19 -13.42
C GLU A 266 12.94 -11.82 -14.89
N ASN A 267 13.19 -12.80 -15.75
CA ASN A 267 13.28 -12.63 -17.21
C ASN A 267 11.94 -12.87 -17.92
N PHE A 268 10.88 -13.13 -17.19
CA PHE A 268 9.53 -13.34 -17.71
C PHE A 268 9.33 -14.46 -18.73
N ASP A 269 10.26 -15.38 -18.87
CA ASP A 269 10.02 -16.60 -19.66
C ASP A 269 8.83 -17.41 -19.10
N THR A 270 8.68 -17.39 -17.78
CA THR A 270 7.55 -17.94 -17.03
C THR A 270 7.10 -16.95 -15.97
N PRO A 271 6.09 -16.11 -16.21
CA PRO A 271 5.69 -15.03 -15.30
C PRO A 271 5.00 -15.58 -14.07
N ALA A 272 5.76 -15.85 -13.02
CA ALA A 272 5.22 -16.36 -11.77
C ALA A 272 4.65 -15.21 -10.91
N GLY A 273 3.33 -15.06 -10.92
CA GLY A 273 2.63 -14.18 -10.00
C GLY A 273 2.63 -12.69 -10.36
N TRP A 274 3.05 -12.33 -11.57
CA TRP A 274 2.83 -11.00 -12.11
C TRP A 274 1.47 -10.93 -12.80
N PHE A 275 0.71 -9.85 -12.59
CA PHE A 275 -0.62 -9.70 -13.15
C PHE A 275 -0.98 -8.24 -13.42
N ILE A 276 -1.93 -8.05 -14.35
CA ILE A 276 -2.42 -6.74 -14.77
C ILE A 276 -3.65 -6.32 -13.97
N GLU A 277 -3.84 -5.01 -13.84
CA GLU A 277 -5.03 -4.42 -13.24
C GLU A 277 -5.33 -3.06 -13.87
N ASN A 278 -6.61 -2.79 -14.10
CA ASN A 278 -7.10 -1.48 -14.52
C ASN A 278 -7.36 -0.61 -13.29
N LEU A 279 -6.73 0.55 -13.19
CA LEU A 279 -6.92 1.47 -12.06
C LEU A 279 -8.18 2.36 -12.17
N ILE A 280 -8.85 2.38 -13.33
CA ILE A 280 -10.10 3.10 -13.54
C ILE A 280 -11.28 2.20 -13.21
N ASP A 281 -11.29 0.99 -13.74
CA ASP A 281 -12.29 -0.04 -13.50
C ASP A 281 -11.61 -1.38 -13.22
N PRO A 282 -11.35 -1.70 -11.96
CA PRO A 282 -10.67 -2.93 -11.59
C PRO A 282 -11.40 -4.22 -12.01
N ASP A 283 -12.68 -4.12 -12.38
CA ASP A 283 -13.50 -5.25 -12.82
C ASP A 283 -13.42 -5.47 -14.35
N ASP A 284 -12.81 -4.53 -15.09
CA ASP A 284 -12.70 -4.58 -16.55
C ASP A 284 -11.29 -4.26 -17.06
N ASN A 285 -10.58 -5.29 -17.51
CA ASN A 285 -9.24 -5.16 -18.12
C ASN A 285 -9.28 -4.97 -19.65
N THR A 286 -10.45 -4.70 -20.26
CA THR A 286 -10.58 -4.55 -21.72
C THR A 286 -9.70 -3.42 -22.27
N PHE A 287 -9.50 -2.36 -21.49
CA PHE A 287 -8.67 -1.20 -21.85
C PHE A 287 -7.31 -1.19 -21.14
N VAL A 288 -6.75 -2.36 -20.89
CA VAL A 288 -5.38 -2.53 -20.40
C VAL A 288 -4.51 -3.00 -21.56
N SER A 289 -3.48 -2.22 -21.89
CA SER A 289 -2.57 -2.53 -23.00
C SER A 289 -1.44 -3.48 -22.61
N TRP A 290 -1.16 -3.68 -21.33
CA TRP A 290 -0.13 -4.57 -20.85
C TRP A 290 -0.33 -6.01 -21.30
N LYS A 291 0.73 -6.58 -21.90
CA LYS A 291 0.80 -7.96 -22.36
C LYS A 291 2.07 -8.62 -21.86
N HIS A 292 1.95 -9.90 -21.56
CA HIS A 292 3.10 -10.78 -21.36
C HIS A 292 3.36 -11.57 -22.64
N GLY A 293 4.61 -11.57 -23.11
CA GLY A 293 5.01 -12.33 -24.32
C GLY A 293 6.14 -11.66 -25.10
N ALA A 294 6.45 -12.21 -26.25
CA ALA A 294 7.39 -11.60 -27.17
C ALA A 294 6.77 -10.32 -27.77
N PRO A 295 7.46 -9.18 -27.69
CA PRO A 295 6.92 -7.94 -28.23
C PRO A 295 6.90 -7.95 -29.76
N THR A 296 5.88 -7.29 -30.31
CA THR A 296 5.67 -7.18 -31.76
C THR A 296 5.39 -5.74 -32.19
N GLY A 297 5.86 -4.77 -31.41
CA GLY A 297 5.71 -3.36 -31.70
C GLY A 297 6.58 -2.88 -32.85
N LEU A 298 6.50 -1.60 -33.17
CA LEU A 298 7.32 -0.96 -34.20
C LEU A 298 8.72 -0.65 -33.69
N GLU A 299 8.83 -0.24 -32.44
CA GLU A 299 10.07 0.12 -31.77
C GLU A 299 10.47 -0.93 -30.71
N ILE A 300 9.50 -1.45 -29.97
CA ILE A 300 9.69 -2.52 -28.98
C ILE A 300 9.52 -3.86 -29.71
N THR A 301 10.59 -4.32 -30.36
CA THR A 301 10.56 -5.48 -31.27
C THR A 301 11.09 -6.77 -30.65
N ALA A 302 11.81 -6.69 -29.54
CA ALA A 302 12.42 -7.84 -28.87
C ALA A 302 12.52 -7.61 -27.35
N ALA A 303 12.54 -8.69 -26.59
CA ALA A 303 12.91 -8.70 -25.19
C ALA A 303 14.38 -8.31 -25.00
N ASN A 304 14.78 -7.81 -23.83
CA ASN A 304 16.18 -7.64 -23.48
C ASN A 304 16.84 -8.98 -23.08
N SER A 305 16.08 -9.85 -22.41
CA SER A 305 16.40 -11.27 -22.28
C SER A 305 15.96 -12.04 -23.54
N ALA A 306 16.31 -13.32 -23.63
CA ALA A 306 15.81 -14.16 -24.72
C ALA A 306 14.42 -14.68 -24.35
N GLY A 307 13.36 -14.18 -25.00
CA GLY A 307 12.03 -14.75 -24.80
C GLY A 307 10.93 -13.73 -24.60
N ASN A 308 10.26 -13.78 -23.44
CA ASN A 308 9.09 -12.98 -23.13
C ASN A 308 9.44 -11.78 -22.24
N VAL A 309 8.60 -10.76 -22.30
CA VAL A 309 8.68 -9.57 -21.45
C VAL A 309 7.27 -9.08 -21.11
N TRP A 310 7.15 -8.19 -20.15
CA TRP A 310 5.96 -7.36 -20.03
C TRP A 310 6.11 -6.13 -20.91
N TRP A 311 5.14 -5.90 -21.79
CA TRP A 311 5.12 -4.75 -22.69
C TRP A 311 3.70 -4.27 -22.95
N THR A 312 3.56 -3.02 -23.37
CA THR A 312 2.27 -2.43 -23.71
C THR A 312 1.99 -2.62 -25.20
N GLY A 313 0.76 -2.90 -25.56
CA GLY A 313 0.34 -3.00 -26.94
C GLY A 313 -1.07 -3.60 -27.02
N ASN A 314 -2.01 -2.84 -27.54
CA ASN A 314 -3.34 -3.34 -27.88
C ASN A 314 -3.31 -4.17 -29.17
N ASN A 315 -4.44 -4.39 -29.81
CA ASN A 315 -4.51 -5.12 -31.08
C ASN A 315 -3.79 -4.42 -32.25
N SER A 316 -3.42 -3.15 -32.08
CA SER A 316 -2.66 -2.35 -33.06
C SER A 316 -1.20 -2.13 -32.60
N ASN A 317 -0.74 -2.83 -31.56
CA ASN A 317 0.57 -2.69 -30.93
C ASN A 317 0.84 -1.31 -30.32
N THR A 318 -0.19 -0.58 -29.94
CA THR A 318 -0.11 0.70 -29.23
C THR A 318 -0.79 0.57 -27.86
N TYR A 319 -0.54 1.50 -26.94
CA TYR A 319 -1.33 1.57 -25.71
C TYR A 319 -2.65 2.33 -25.93
N PHE A 320 -3.59 2.20 -24.99
CA PHE A 320 -4.89 2.88 -25.12
C PHE A 320 -4.82 4.35 -24.68
N PRO A 321 -5.60 5.24 -25.29
CA PRO A 321 -5.80 6.60 -24.79
C PRO A 321 -6.61 6.57 -23.47
N ASN A 322 -6.29 7.52 -22.55
CA ASN A 322 -6.85 7.59 -21.19
C ASN A 322 -6.66 6.32 -20.36
N GLU A 323 -5.68 5.52 -20.67
CA GLU A 323 -5.36 4.33 -19.91
C GLU A 323 -4.75 4.69 -18.56
N LYS A 324 -5.16 3.99 -17.52
CA LYS A 324 -4.49 3.93 -16.22
C LYS A 324 -4.46 2.48 -15.77
N SER A 325 -3.33 1.86 -15.94
CA SER A 325 -3.18 0.43 -15.74
C SER A 325 -1.86 0.09 -15.08
N VAL A 326 -1.78 -1.09 -14.48
CA VAL A 326 -0.57 -1.54 -13.79
C VAL A 326 -0.24 -2.99 -14.11
N VAL A 327 1.05 -3.32 -13.98
CA VAL A 327 1.53 -4.69 -13.80
C VAL A 327 2.03 -4.81 -12.36
N ASN A 328 1.36 -5.64 -11.57
CA ASN A 328 1.65 -5.91 -10.17
C ASN A 328 2.62 -7.08 -10.03
N SER A 329 3.57 -6.98 -9.08
CA SER A 329 4.55 -8.03 -8.77
C SER A 329 4.04 -9.05 -7.76
N PRO A 330 4.74 -10.20 -7.62
CA PRO A 330 4.72 -11.03 -6.41
C PRO A 330 5.06 -10.22 -5.14
N CYS A 331 4.92 -10.86 -3.98
CA CYS A 331 5.33 -10.31 -2.70
C CYS A 331 6.78 -10.68 -2.42
N PHE A 332 7.59 -9.71 -2.00
CA PHE A 332 8.99 -9.90 -1.65
C PHE A 332 9.21 -9.71 -0.15
N ASP A 333 9.86 -10.68 0.48
CA ASP A 333 10.46 -10.52 1.80
C ASP A 333 11.90 -10.04 1.63
N ILE A 334 12.15 -8.78 1.93
CA ILE A 334 13.45 -8.14 1.85
C ILE A 334 14.03 -7.82 3.25
N ASP A 335 13.50 -8.43 4.30
CA ASP A 335 13.91 -8.16 5.69
C ASP A 335 15.37 -8.56 5.96
N ALA A 336 15.85 -9.61 5.27
CA ALA A 336 17.25 -10.03 5.34
C ALA A 336 18.23 -9.02 4.71
N LEU A 337 17.75 -8.08 3.89
CA LEU A 337 18.60 -7.13 3.20
C LEU A 337 18.99 -5.97 4.12
N THR A 338 20.26 -5.62 4.11
CA THR A 338 20.80 -4.45 4.82
C THR A 338 20.77 -3.20 3.94
N ARG A 339 21.17 -3.34 2.69
CA ARG A 339 21.30 -2.26 1.70
C ARG A 339 20.45 -2.55 0.46
N PRO A 340 19.10 -2.59 0.59
CA PRO A 340 18.22 -3.10 -0.46
C PRO A 340 18.19 -2.18 -1.69
N MET A 341 18.07 -2.81 -2.86
CA MET A 341 17.89 -2.14 -4.14
C MET A 341 16.95 -2.92 -5.05
N ILE A 342 16.41 -2.22 -6.06
CA ILE A 342 15.72 -2.81 -7.20
C ILE A 342 16.41 -2.39 -8.49
N ALA A 343 16.46 -3.31 -9.45
CA ALA A 343 16.88 -3.03 -10.82
C ALA A 343 15.89 -3.66 -11.80
N LEU A 344 15.75 -3.04 -12.96
CA LEU A 344 14.99 -3.58 -14.09
C LEU A 344 15.54 -3.03 -15.38
N ASP A 345 15.41 -3.81 -16.45
CA ASP A 345 15.63 -3.31 -17.79
C ASP A 345 14.32 -2.75 -18.33
N TYR A 346 14.37 -1.63 -19.03
CA TYR A 346 13.20 -1.02 -19.62
C TYR A 346 13.47 -0.42 -21.00
N PHE A 347 12.40 -0.36 -21.78
CA PHE A 347 12.35 0.36 -23.05
C PHE A 347 11.10 1.24 -23.05
N SER A 348 11.21 2.48 -23.49
CA SER A 348 10.07 3.39 -23.60
C SER A 348 9.93 3.99 -24.98
N ASP A 349 8.69 4.00 -25.48
CA ASP A 349 8.24 4.70 -26.67
C ASP A 349 6.88 5.35 -26.34
N LEU A 350 6.94 6.44 -25.55
CA LEU A 350 5.80 7.13 -24.98
C LEU A 350 5.70 8.55 -25.51
N GLU A 351 4.49 9.11 -25.58
CA GLU A 351 4.29 10.50 -25.92
C GLU A 351 5.02 11.42 -24.94
N ALA A 352 5.90 12.26 -25.49
CA ALA A 352 6.88 13.02 -24.74
C ALA A 352 6.25 13.95 -23.70
N ASN A 353 6.56 13.77 -22.41
CA ASN A 353 6.10 14.57 -21.27
C ASN A 353 4.56 14.64 -21.08
N LEU A 354 3.81 13.79 -21.75
CA LEU A 354 2.35 13.70 -21.63
C LEU A 354 1.93 12.37 -21.02
N ASP A 355 2.56 11.28 -21.45
CA ASP A 355 2.33 9.93 -21.01
C ASP A 355 3.54 9.39 -20.27
N GLY A 356 3.32 8.44 -19.37
CA GLY A 356 4.42 7.93 -18.57
C GLY A 356 4.14 6.63 -17.84
N VAL A 357 5.24 6.03 -17.39
CA VAL A 357 5.23 4.86 -16.51
C VAL A 357 6.05 5.14 -15.26
N VAL A 358 5.57 4.66 -14.12
CA VAL A 358 6.22 4.82 -12.82
C VAL A 358 6.34 3.50 -12.10
N LEU A 359 7.40 3.32 -11.32
CA LEU A 359 7.52 2.22 -10.37
C LEU A 359 7.05 2.68 -9.00
N GLN A 360 6.13 1.93 -8.42
CA GLN A 360 5.61 2.15 -7.07
C GLN A 360 5.83 0.90 -6.20
N TYR A 361 5.85 1.09 -4.89
CA TYR A 361 5.90 0.01 -3.91
C TYR A 361 4.78 0.12 -2.88
N SER A 362 4.42 -1.01 -2.29
CA SER A 362 3.49 -1.13 -1.18
C SER A 362 4.11 -1.98 -0.08
N ILE A 363 3.86 -1.61 1.18
CA ILE A 363 4.29 -2.35 2.39
C ILE A 363 3.10 -2.80 3.25
N ASP A 364 1.90 -2.57 2.78
CA ASP A 364 0.63 -2.85 3.47
C ASP A 364 -0.27 -3.82 2.68
N GLY A 365 0.36 -4.66 1.84
CA GLY A 365 -0.34 -5.67 1.04
C GLY A 365 -1.04 -5.13 -0.20
N GLY A 366 -0.77 -3.89 -0.60
CA GLY A 366 -1.37 -3.23 -1.77
C GLY A 366 -2.49 -2.26 -1.43
N ALA A 367 -2.73 -1.98 -0.13
CA ALA A 367 -3.74 -0.99 0.28
C ALA A 367 -3.30 0.43 -0.08
N THR A 368 -2.01 0.75 0.08
CA THR A 368 -1.43 2.02 -0.36
C THR A 368 -0.20 1.80 -1.23
N TRP A 369 0.07 2.75 -2.11
CA TRP A 369 1.17 2.69 -3.05
C TRP A 369 1.99 3.97 -3.01
N GLU A 370 3.29 3.82 -2.86
CA GLU A 370 4.24 4.93 -2.82
C GLU A 370 5.21 4.84 -3.99
N LEU A 371 5.74 6.00 -4.38
CA LEU A 371 6.74 6.08 -5.44
C LEU A 371 8.06 5.45 -4.98
N VAL A 372 8.67 4.60 -5.82
CA VAL A 372 10.07 4.24 -5.63
C VAL A 372 10.92 5.42 -6.05
N GLY A 373 11.32 6.20 -5.06
CA GLY A 373 12.05 7.45 -5.26
C GLY A 373 11.40 8.62 -4.52
N PRO A 374 12.08 9.76 -4.45
CA PRO A 374 11.53 10.93 -3.77
C PRO A 374 10.46 11.60 -4.62
N ALA A 375 9.36 11.97 -3.98
CA ALA A 375 8.20 12.59 -4.63
C ALA A 375 8.39 14.09 -4.97
N VAL A 376 9.51 14.73 -4.61
CA VAL A 376 9.58 16.20 -4.57
C VAL A 376 10.90 16.82 -5.04
N THR A 377 11.96 16.04 -5.18
CA THR A 377 13.22 16.52 -5.78
C THR A 377 13.48 15.73 -7.04
N GLU A 378 14.15 16.32 -8.00
CA GLU A 378 14.47 15.68 -9.29
C GLU A 378 14.90 14.22 -9.11
N PRO A 379 14.00 13.22 -9.30
CA PRO A 379 14.34 11.80 -9.07
C PRO A 379 15.37 11.29 -10.05
N ARG A 380 15.58 12.02 -11.14
CA ARG A 380 16.52 11.72 -12.21
C ARG A 380 17.96 11.52 -11.73
N ASP A 381 18.36 12.26 -10.70
CA ASP A 381 19.74 12.25 -10.23
C ASP A 381 20.01 11.28 -9.08
N GLN A 382 18.98 10.62 -8.54
CA GLN A 382 19.11 9.75 -7.36
C GLN A 382 19.24 8.26 -7.70
N GLY A 383 18.97 7.86 -8.94
CA GLY A 383 19.14 6.49 -9.44
C GLY A 383 19.98 6.43 -10.71
N ILE A 384 20.12 5.23 -11.25
CA ILE A 384 20.73 5.00 -12.58
C ILE A 384 19.60 4.82 -13.58
N ASN A 385 19.61 5.60 -14.68
CA ASN A 385 18.58 5.57 -15.72
C ASN A 385 17.16 5.64 -15.13
N TRP A 386 17.01 6.36 -14.00
CA TRP A 386 15.73 6.52 -13.31
C TRP A 386 14.86 7.54 -14.02
N PHE A 387 13.69 7.88 -13.50
CA PHE A 387 12.69 8.71 -14.13
C PHE A 387 13.28 9.93 -14.85
N ASN A 388 12.85 10.15 -16.08
CA ASN A 388 13.33 11.24 -16.96
C ASN A 388 12.28 12.33 -17.20
N GLY A 389 11.06 12.19 -16.63
CA GLY A 389 9.96 13.14 -16.70
C GLY A 389 9.46 13.56 -15.33
N ALA A 390 8.90 14.78 -15.28
CA ALA A 390 8.21 15.35 -14.13
C ALA A 390 6.99 16.13 -14.61
N ALA A 391 5.99 16.32 -13.73
CA ALA A 391 4.74 16.99 -14.07
C ALA A 391 4.03 16.37 -15.30
N ILE A 392 4.06 15.04 -15.41
CA ILE A 392 3.41 14.28 -16.48
C ILE A 392 1.89 14.38 -16.29
N PRO A 393 1.13 15.02 -17.23
CA PRO A 393 -0.29 15.31 -17.01
C PRO A 393 -1.18 14.09 -16.85
N SER A 394 -0.86 12.97 -17.51
CA SER A 394 -1.60 11.70 -17.37
C SER A 394 -1.50 11.13 -15.95
N ASN A 395 -0.53 11.56 -15.15
CA ASN A 395 -0.29 11.19 -13.76
C ASN A 395 -0.20 9.66 -13.56
N PRO A 396 0.88 9.02 -14.03
CA PRO A 396 1.07 7.58 -13.86
C PRO A 396 1.11 7.21 -12.37
N GLY A 397 0.39 6.15 -12.00
CA GLY A 397 0.30 5.67 -10.63
C GLY A 397 -0.51 6.57 -9.69
N ASN A 398 -1.29 7.54 -10.19
CA ASN A 398 -2.11 8.46 -9.40
C ASN A 398 -1.32 9.16 -8.28
N GLN A 399 -0.15 9.70 -8.61
CA GLN A 399 0.73 10.36 -7.66
C GLN A 399 0.08 11.63 -7.09
N ILE A 400 0.27 11.88 -5.80
CA ILE A 400 -0.22 13.10 -5.14
C ILE A 400 0.63 14.32 -5.54
N LEU A 401 1.94 14.12 -5.71
CA LEU A 401 2.92 15.18 -6.00
C LEU A 401 3.90 14.74 -7.08
N GLY A 402 4.43 15.71 -7.82
CA GLY A 402 5.56 15.55 -8.73
C GLY A 402 5.24 14.91 -10.06
N GLN A 403 4.29 13.98 -10.13
CA GLN A 403 3.89 13.24 -11.34
C GLN A 403 5.10 12.79 -12.16
N TYR A 404 6.04 12.14 -11.48
CA TYR A 404 7.28 11.66 -12.07
C TYR A 404 7.06 10.35 -12.83
N GLY A 405 7.96 10.04 -13.76
CA GLY A 405 7.94 8.76 -14.46
C GLY A 405 8.97 8.69 -15.58
N TRP A 406 9.10 7.51 -16.17
CA TRP A 406 9.71 7.36 -17.47
C TRP A 406 8.73 7.83 -18.54
N THR A 407 9.21 8.62 -19.45
CA THR A 407 8.47 9.19 -20.58
C THR A 407 9.41 9.32 -21.78
N ASN A 408 8.92 9.77 -22.91
CA ASN A 408 9.67 9.94 -24.14
C ASN A 408 10.08 8.61 -24.81
N LYS A 409 10.59 8.74 -26.01
CA LYS A 409 11.12 7.65 -26.81
C LYS A 409 12.59 7.37 -26.49
N GLN A 410 12.94 6.11 -26.41
CA GLN A 410 14.31 5.61 -26.35
C GLN A 410 14.64 4.80 -27.61
N THR A 411 15.91 4.54 -27.85
CA THR A 411 16.40 3.77 -28.99
C THR A 411 17.02 2.43 -28.59
N GLU A 412 17.14 2.18 -27.27
CA GLU A 412 17.79 0.99 -26.72
C GLU A 412 17.24 0.66 -25.34
N TRP A 413 17.33 -0.58 -24.92
CA TRP A 413 17.06 -1.01 -23.56
C TRP A 413 18.02 -0.34 -22.59
N LYS A 414 17.50 0.09 -21.44
CA LYS A 414 18.28 0.67 -20.34
C LYS A 414 18.06 -0.07 -19.06
N ASN A 415 19.13 -0.31 -18.32
CA ASN A 415 19.04 -0.84 -16.98
C ASN A 415 18.81 0.30 -15.99
N ALA A 416 17.63 0.34 -15.37
CA ALA A 416 17.27 1.27 -14.33
C ALA A 416 17.55 0.67 -12.95
N ARG A 417 18.07 1.47 -12.02
CA ARG A 417 18.40 1.04 -10.65
C ARG A 417 18.05 2.10 -9.65
N PHE A 418 17.50 1.65 -8.52
CA PHE A 418 17.22 2.53 -7.40
C PHE A 418 17.39 1.80 -6.06
N HIS A 419 17.78 2.54 -5.03
CA HIS A 419 17.84 2.01 -3.67
C HIS A 419 16.45 1.91 -3.05
N LEU A 420 16.25 0.96 -2.14
CA LEU A 420 15.01 0.75 -1.41
C LEU A 420 15.12 1.16 0.07
N ASP A 421 16.07 2.04 0.39
CA ASP A 421 16.35 2.49 1.76
C ASP A 421 15.19 3.28 2.37
N MET A 422 14.24 3.78 1.53
CA MET A 422 13.00 4.41 1.97
C MET A 422 12.05 3.44 2.66
N ILE A 423 12.21 2.12 2.46
CA ILE A 423 11.40 1.10 3.14
C ILE A 423 12.02 0.83 4.51
N PRO A 424 11.36 1.19 5.62
CA PRO A 424 11.91 1.02 6.95
C PRO A 424 12.24 -0.44 7.27
N LYS A 425 13.33 -0.68 8.02
CA LYS A 425 13.70 -2.03 8.49
C LYS A 425 12.97 -2.40 9.79
N ALA A 426 12.32 -1.45 10.46
CA ALA A 426 11.62 -1.68 11.71
C ALA A 426 10.21 -2.27 11.47
N GLY A 427 9.89 -3.39 12.14
CA GLY A 427 8.56 -4.00 12.05
C GLY A 427 8.40 -5.02 10.92
N ALA A 428 7.20 -5.08 10.34
CA ALA A 428 6.85 -6.05 9.29
C ALA A 428 6.91 -5.46 7.86
N GLU A 429 7.31 -4.19 7.72
CA GLU A 429 7.22 -3.45 6.47
C GLU A 429 8.03 -4.09 5.33
N ARG A 430 9.17 -4.73 5.65
CA ARG A 430 10.02 -5.41 4.65
C ARG A 430 9.61 -6.85 4.32
N LYS A 431 8.62 -7.41 5.02
CA LYS A 431 8.22 -8.81 4.83
C LYS A 431 7.23 -9.04 3.70
N GLN A 432 6.53 -8.02 3.25
CA GLN A 432 5.49 -8.13 2.23
C GLN A 432 5.53 -6.98 1.24
N VAL A 433 6.74 -6.63 0.78
CA VAL A 433 6.92 -5.56 -0.20
C VAL A 433 6.39 -6.02 -1.55
N ARG A 434 5.55 -5.20 -2.14
CA ARG A 434 5.08 -5.37 -3.52
C ARG A 434 5.52 -4.21 -4.37
N PHE A 435 5.74 -4.47 -5.63
CA PHE A 435 6.03 -3.45 -6.64
C PHE A 435 4.96 -3.44 -7.71
N ARG A 436 4.78 -2.30 -8.37
CA ARG A 436 3.98 -2.23 -9.60
C ARG A 436 4.55 -1.20 -10.56
N LEU A 437 4.48 -1.51 -11.84
CA LEU A 437 4.70 -0.54 -12.90
C LEU A 437 3.34 0.00 -13.34
N ALA A 438 3.15 1.31 -13.22
CA ALA A 438 1.89 1.98 -13.48
C ALA A 438 2.02 2.88 -14.71
N LEU A 439 1.28 2.54 -15.77
CA LEU A 439 1.12 3.35 -16.98
C LEU A 439 -0.02 4.33 -16.80
N ALA A 440 0.15 5.56 -17.29
CA ALA A 440 -0.96 6.46 -17.59
C ALA A 440 -0.73 7.15 -18.92
N SER A 441 -1.81 7.31 -19.68
CA SER A 441 -1.84 8.03 -20.95
C SER A 441 -2.91 9.14 -20.95
N ASN A 442 -2.72 10.12 -21.82
CA ASN A 442 -3.69 11.17 -22.08
C ASN A 442 -4.79 10.71 -23.05
N GLY A 443 -5.76 11.60 -23.36
CA GLY A 443 -6.92 11.26 -24.21
C GLY A 443 -6.64 11.23 -25.71
N THR A 444 -5.48 11.68 -26.18
CA THR A 444 -5.19 11.80 -27.62
C THR A 444 -3.71 11.68 -27.90
N ASN A 445 -3.33 10.68 -28.67
CA ASN A 445 -2.00 10.66 -29.28
C ASN A 445 -1.91 11.72 -30.40
N ALA A 446 -0.72 12.25 -30.64
CA ALA A 446 -0.49 13.15 -31.76
C ALA A 446 -0.96 12.50 -33.09
N PRO A 447 -1.75 13.17 -33.94
CA PRO A 447 -2.31 12.55 -35.14
C PRO A 447 -1.25 11.94 -36.05
N GLY A 448 -1.39 10.64 -36.33
CA GLY A 448 -0.48 9.89 -37.22
C GLY A 448 0.83 9.45 -36.58
N ILE A 449 0.93 9.49 -35.25
CA ILE A 449 2.06 8.95 -34.49
C ILE A 449 1.50 7.84 -33.60
N ASP A 450 1.98 6.62 -33.83
CA ASP A 450 1.70 5.47 -32.99
C ASP A 450 2.89 5.26 -32.07
N PHE A 451 2.62 5.09 -30.77
CA PHE A 451 3.63 4.78 -29.76
C PHE A 451 3.42 3.36 -29.23
N ASP A 452 4.49 2.59 -29.17
CA ASP A 452 4.44 1.22 -28.63
C ASP A 452 4.21 1.21 -27.11
N GLY A 453 4.61 2.28 -26.42
CA GLY A 453 4.45 2.44 -25.00
C GLY A 453 5.68 2.06 -24.19
N PHE A 454 5.60 1.04 -23.37
CA PHE A 454 6.65 0.66 -22.42
C PHE A 454 6.84 -0.85 -22.34
N ALA A 455 8.08 -1.26 -22.18
CA ALA A 455 8.41 -2.64 -21.85
C ALA A 455 9.39 -2.71 -20.68
N PHE A 456 9.33 -3.78 -19.90
CA PHE A 456 10.29 -4.04 -18.85
C PHE A 456 10.63 -5.53 -18.74
N ASP A 457 11.88 -5.79 -18.29
CA ASP A 457 12.50 -7.11 -18.29
C ASP A 457 13.52 -7.20 -17.14
N ASN A 458 14.02 -8.40 -16.81
CA ASN A 458 15.12 -8.63 -15.89
C ASN A 458 15.00 -7.92 -14.55
N VAL A 459 13.82 -8.02 -13.90
CA VAL A 459 13.59 -7.40 -12.60
C VAL A 459 14.41 -8.12 -11.53
N TYR A 460 15.23 -7.37 -10.81
CA TYR A 460 16.08 -7.85 -9.72
C TYR A 460 15.79 -7.10 -8.44
N VAL A 461 15.63 -7.81 -7.34
CA VAL A 461 15.54 -7.25 -5.97
C VAL A 461 16.65 -7.88 -5.14
N GLY A 462 17.49 -7.08 -4.50
CA GLY A 462 18.62 -7.61 -3.73
C GLY A 462 19.44 -6.51 -3.06
N GLU A 463 20.69 -6.83 -2.71
CA GLU A 463 21.63 -5.92 -2.04
C GLU A 463 22.41 -5.05 -3.04
N LYS A 464 22.65 -3.81 -2.67
CA LYS A 464 23.73 -3.00 -3.26
C LYS A 464 25.07 -3.67 -2.99
N GLN A 465 25.79 -4.03 -4.04
CA GLN A 465 27.01 -4.82 -3.92
C GLN A 465 28.28 -3.97 -3.79
N ARG A 466 28.22 -2.69 -4.24
CA ARG A 466 29.35 -1.78 -4.18
C ARG A 466 29.41 -1.10 -2.82
N ASN A 467 30.62 -1.07 -2.23
CA ASN A 467 30.97 -0.19 -1.13
C ASN A 467 31.76 1.00 -1.70
N VAL A 468 31.25 2.21 -1.50
CA VAL A 468 31.86 3.42 -2.02
C VAL A 468 33.02 3.85 -1.11
N LEU A 469 34.15 4.25 -1.67
CA LEU A 469 35.28 4.74 -0.90
C LEU A 469 35.48 6.24 -1.12
N VAL A 470 35.41 7.01 -0.03
CA VAL A 470 35.74 8.43 -0.03
C VAL A 470 37.15 8.61 0.53
N GLU A 471 38.03 9.22 -0.24
CA GLU A 471 39.39 9.56 0.15
C GLU A 471 39.47 11.06 0.37
N HIS A 472 39.83 11.45 1.61
CA HIS A 472 39.84 12.83 2.04
C HIS A 472 41.23 13.22 2.50
N PHE A 473 41.84 14.22 1.85
CA PHE A 473 43.13 14.81 2.18
C PHE A 473 42.91 16.08 3.00
N THR A 474 43.40 16.09 4.22
CA THR A 474 43.15 17.13 5.21
C THR A 474 44.43 17.58 5.93
N THR A 475 44.31 18.60 6.75
CA THR A 475 45.34 19.04 7.68
C THR A 475 44.71 19.71 8.89
N SER A 476 45.24 19.41 10.08
CA SER A 476 44.81 20.02 11.34
C SER A 476 45.20 21.50 11.47
N THR A 477 45.96 22.03 10.51
CA THR A 477 46.48 23.42 10.55
C THR A 477 45.61 24.44 9.84
N LEU A 478 44.53 24.02 9.15
CA LEU A 478 43.64 24.89 8.40
C LEU A 478 42.20 24.75 8.87
N ASN A 479 41.51 25.85 9.19
CA ASN A 479 40.12 25.83 9.62
C ASN A 479 39.20 25.23 8.53
N ILE A 480 39.42 25.56 7.27
CA ILE A 480 38.62 25.01 6.15
C ILE A 480 38.75 23.48 6.02
N SER A 481 39.87 22.89 6.43
CA SER A 481 40.05 21.44 6.52
C SER A 481 39.20 20.87 7.65
N LEU A 482 39.20 21.52 8.81
CA LEU A 482 38.36 21.09 9.94
C LEU A 482 36.87 21.17 9.65
N ASP A 483 36.44 22.21 8.91
CA ASP A 483 35.05 22.31 8.43
C ASP A 483 34.70 21.14 7.48
N ALA A 484 35.58 20.81 6.53
CA ALA A 484 35.42 19.69 5.62
C ALA A 484 35.38 18.33 6.33
N ASP A 485 36.25 18.15 7.33
CA ASP A 485 36.28 16.94 8.18
C ASP A 485 34.95 16.76 8.92
N ALA A 486 34.40 17.86 9.47
CA ALA A 486 33.12 17.86 10.17
C ALA A 486 31.97 17.50 9.21
N ASP A 487 31.86 18.18 8.07
CA ASP A 487 30.78 17.95 7.07
C ASP A 487 30.77 16.49 6.58
N LEU A 488 31.94 15.91 6.28
CA LEU A 488 32.03 14.52 5.82
C LEU A 488 31.69 13.51 6.94
N ASN A 489 32.10 13.81 8.17
CA ASN A 489 31.74 12.99 9.32
C ASN A 489 30.22 13.05 9.57
N ASP A 490 29.62 14.22 9.51
CA ASP A 490 28.17 14.38 9.67
C ASP A 490 27.41 13.62 8.58
N LEU A 491 27.85 13.68 7.32
CA LEU A 491 27.28 12.89 6.24
C LEU A 491 27.35 11.37 6.52
N TYR A 492 28.46 10.89 7.08
CA TYR A 492 28.62 9.50 7.47
C TYR A 492 27.69 9.11 8.64
N GLN A 493 27.66 9.94 9.68
CA GLN A 493 26.81 9.72 10.86
C GLN A 493 25.31 9.80 10.53
N ASP A 494 24.91 10.69 9.64
CA ASP A 494 23.54 10.80 9.16
C ASP A 494 23.09 9.51 8.47
N GLN A 495 23.93 8.90 7.63
CA GLN A 495 23.60 7.61 7.02
C GLN A 495 23.44 6.51 8.08
N LEU A 496 24.37 6.40 9.02
CA LEU A 496 24.28 5.41 10.10
C LEU A 496 23.04 5.62 10.97
N THR A 497 22.73 6.86 11.32
CA THR A 497 21.58 7.20 12.16
C THR A 497 20.26 6.95 11.44
N PHE A 498 20.20 7.30 10.16
CA PHE A 498 18.96 7.23 9.38
C PHE A 498 18.66 5.83 8.85
N ARG A 499 19.70 5.08 8.43
CA ARG A 499 19.55 3.78 7.76
C ARG A 499 20.07 2.61 8.59
N GLY A 500 20.87 2.85 9.63
CA GLY A 500 21.59 1.84 10.40
C GLY A 500 22.84 1.30 9.69
N PHE A 501 23.18 1.83 8.51
CA PHE A 501 24.37 1.49 7.75
C PHE A 501 24.83 2.69 6.90
N SER A 502 26.07 2.67 6.43
CA SER A 502 26.59 3.61 5.44
C SER A 502 26.87 2.92 4.11
N ASP A 503 26.59 3.60 3.01
CA ASP A 503 26.95 3.16 1.65
C ASP A 503 28.39 3.49 1.29
N PHE A 504 29.10 4.23 2.15
CA PHE A 504 30.48 4.56 1.93
C PHE A 504 31.33 4.42 3.20
N ASP A 505 32.64 4.22 2.98
CA ASP A 505 33.66 4.35 3.99
C ASP A 505 34.60 5.48 3.60
N GLN A 506 35.31 6.03 4.62
CA GLN A 506 36.22 7.16 4.45
C GLN A 506 37.61 6.80 4.91
N ILE A 507 38.61 7.23 4.12
CA ILE A 507 40.03 7.28 4.55
C ILE A 507 40.44 8.74 4.65
N GLN A 508 40.91 9.18 5.84
CA GLN A 508 41.45 10.50 6.05
C GLN A 508 42.96 10.48 5.98
N TYR A 509 43.52 11.20 4.98
CA TYR A 509 44.95 11.36 4.75
C TYR A 509 45.39 12.72 5.27
N HIS A 510 46.19 12.76 6.38
CA HIS A 510 46.74 13.99 6.85
C HIS A 510 47.99 14.38 6.04
N VAL A 511 48.03 15.61 5.53
CA VAL A 511 49.14 16.14 4.70
C VAL A 511 49.68 17.45 5.30
N ASN A 512 50.99 17.70 5.15
CA ASN A 512 51.57 18.96 5.48
C ASN A 512 51.19 20.04 4.47
N PHE A 513 50.64 21.14 4.95
CA PHE A 513 50.32 22.31 4.14
C PHE A 513 50.30 23.56 5.04
N ASN A 514 51.11 24.58 4.70
CA ASN A 514 51.27 25.80 5.48
C ASN A 514 51.63 25.55 6.98
N GLY A 515 52.27 24.43 7.27
CA GLY A 515 52.60 24.00 8.62
C GLY A 515 52.84 22.49 8.67
N VAL A 516 53.29 22.02 9.84
CA VAL A 516 53.51 20.59 10.12
C VAL A 516 52.24 20.04 10.78
N ASP A 517 51.57 19.09 10.11
CA ASP A 517 50.48 18.35 10.71
C ASP A 517 51.05 17.22 11.59
N PRO A 518 50.69 17.11 12.88
CA PRO A 518 51.19 16.08 13.75
C PRO A 518 50.93 14.65 13.28
N LEU A 519 49.76 14.40 12.67
CA LEU A 519 49.38 13.06 12.17
C LEU A 519 50.11 12.72 10.88
N ASN A 520 50.45 13.72 10.05
CA ASN A 520 51.33 13.52 8.89
C ASN A 520 52.75 13.23 9.33
N ARG A 521 53.24 13.91 10.37
CA ARG A 521 54.61 13.67 10.92
C ARG A 521 54.80 12.22 11.35
N ASP A 522 53.73 11.59 11.89
CA ASP A 522 53.75 10.20 12.32
C ASP A 522 53.83 9.20 11.14
N ASN A 523 53.25 9.56 10.00
CA ASN A 523 53.30 8.77 8.78
C ASN A 523 53.29 9.69 7.54
N PRO A 524 54.47 10.22 7.13
CA PRO A 524 54.56 11.13 5.99
C PRO A 524 54.52 10.45 4.63
N GLU A 525 54.93 9.18 4.53
CA GLU A 525 55.13 8.49 3.24
C GLU A 525 53.81 8.05 2.58
N ASP A 526 52.91 7.45 3.35
CA ASP A 526 51.66 6.88 2.81
C ASP A 526 50.72 7.96 2.29
N PRO A 527 50.39 9.04 3.06
CA PRO A 527 49.61 10.15 2.55
C PRO A 527 50.24 10.85 1.35
N ALA A 528 51.61 11.00 1.33
CA ALA A 528 52.29 11.64 0.23
C ALA A 528 52.21 10.81 -1.06
N ALA A 529 52.37 9.49 -1.00
CA ALA A 529 52.26 8.60 -2.12
C ALA A 529 50.82 8.67 -2.73
N ARG A 530 49.81 8.72 -1.88
CA ARG A 530 48.44 8.82 -2.32
C ARG A 530 48.08 10.20 -2.88
N ALA A 531 48.56 11.28 -2.22
CA ALA A 531 48.37 12.65 -2.70
C ALA A 531 49.03 12.88 -4.07
N LEU A 532 50.24 12.32 -4.26
CA LEU A 532 50.92 12.36 -5.57
C LEU A 532 50.11 11.67 -6.68
N ARG A 533 49.47 10.52 -6.40
CA ARG A 533 48.66 9.81 -7.35
C ARG A 533 47.52 10.65 -7.87
N TYR A 534 46.83 11.38 -7.01
CA TYR A 534 45.71 12.26 -7.35
C TYR A 534 46.13 13.69 -7.70
N ARG A 535 47.44 14.00 -7.61
CA ARG A 535 47.95 15.35 -7.84
C ARG A 535 47.32 16.38 -6.93
N VAL A 536 47.14 16.01 -5.67
CA VAL A 536 46.62 16.92 -4.65
C VAL A 536 47.57 18.09 -4.44
N SER A 537 47.11 19.30 -4.71
CA SER A 537 47.92 20.52 -4.59
C SER A 537 47.76 21.21 -3.24
N GLN A 538 46.60 21.06 -2.63
CA GLN A 538 46.30 21.66 -1.31
C GLN A 538 45.08 20.93 -0.67
N PRO A 539 45.06 20.79 0.67
CA PRO A 539 43.89 20.37 1.43
C PRO A 539 42.94 21.56 1.67
N PRO A 540 41.60 21.29 1.95
CA PRO A 540 41.01 19.96 1.88
C PRO A 540 40.81 19.56 0.43
N TYR A 541 40.98 18.25 0.14
CA TYR A 541 40.75 17.69 -1.17
C TYR A 541 40.06 16.32 -1.02
N THR A 542 38.92 16.14 -1.68
CA THR A 542 38.08 14.95 -1.47
C THR A 542 37.76 14.30 -2.78
N ILE A 543 37.83 12.97 -2.83
CA ILE A 543 37.53 12.16 -4.01
C ILE A 543 36.66 10.98 -3.59
N MET A 544 35.64 10.67 -4.39
CA MET A 544 34.80 9.50 -4.25
C MET A 544 35.19 8.46 -5.31
N ASP A 545 35.46 7.22 -4.90
CA ASP A 545 35.86 6.08 -5.75
C ASP A 545 36.91 6.42 -6.81
N GLY A 546 37.90 7.24 -6.46
CA GLY A 546 38.85 7.76 -7.40
C GLY A 546 38.22 8.80 -8.36
N LYS A 547 38.98 9.33 -9.26
CA LYS A 547 38.55 10.39 -10.17
C LYS A 547 37.81 9.79 -11.37
N LEU A 548 36.51 9.46 -11.20
CA LEU A 548 35.72 8.74 -12.19
C LEU A 548 35.37 9.55 -13.45
N GLU A 549 34.88 10.76 -13.26
CA GLU A 549 34.36 11.61 -14.33
C GLU A 549 35.20 12.89 -14.39
N PRO A 550 35.95 13.11 -15.47
CA PRO A 550 36.66 14.36 -15.64
C PRO A 550 35.74 15.58 -15.56
N GLY A 551 36.03 16.50 -14.63
CA GLY A 551 35.26 17.72 -14.44
C GLY A 551 34.07 17.59 -13.46
N LYS A 552 33.65 16.40 -13.07
CA LYS A 552 32.55 16.21 -12.12
C LYS A 552 33.01 16.45 -10.68
N PHE A 553 34.17 15.90 -10.30
CA PHE A 553 34.75 16.12 -9.00
C PHE A 553 36.01 16.98 -9.12
N THR A 554 35.98 18.16 -8.50
CA THR A 554 37.10 19.12 -8.55
C THR A 554 38.00 19.03 -7.31
N GLY A 555 37.67 18.10 -6.42
CA GLY A 555 38.37 17.92 -5.12
C GLY A 555 37.71 18.68 -3.98
N LYS A 556 36.57 19.30 -4.19
CA LYS A 556 35.81 19.96 -3.12
C LYS A 556 34.94 18.95 -2.40
N TRP A 557 35.00 18.95 -1.06
CA TRP A 557 34.20 18.03 -0.24
C TRP A 557 32.68 18.25 -0.43
N LEU A 558 32.23 19.46 -0.75
CA LEU A 558 30.83 19.79 -0.98
C LEU A 558 30.23 19.10 -2.23
N GLU A 559 31.05 18.56 -3.10
CA GLU A 559 30.63 17.76 -4.26
C GLU A 559 30.27 16.33 -3.83
N ILE A 560 30.72 15.89 -2.66
CA ILE A 560 30.41 14.57 -2.09
C ILE A 560 29.16 14.72 -1.25
N ASN A 561 28.06 14.19 -1.75
CA ASN A 561 26.78 14.27 -1.08
C ASN A 561 26.05 12.92 -1.16
N LYS A 562 24.96 12.81 -0.41
CA LYS A 562 24.18 11.58 -0.31
C LYS A 562 23.72 11.04 -1.68
N ILE A 563 23.28 11.90 -2.57
CA ILE A 563 22.77 11.51 -3.90
C ILE A 563 23.86 10.84 -4.74
N GLU A 564 25.05 11.42 -4.77
CA GLU A 564 26.18 10.88 -5.51
C GLU A 564 26.66 9.54 -4.94
N ILE A 565 26.68 9.42 -3.59
CA ILE A 565 27.03 8.17 -2.91
C ILE A 565 25.98 7.08 -3.23
N ASP A 566 24.70 7.39 -3.05
CA ASP A 566 23.60 6.45 -3.30
C ASP A 566 23.65 5.95 -4.75
N ARG A 567 23.80 6.85 -5.72
CA ARG A 567 23.90 6.50 -7.13
C ARG A 567 25.13 5.64 -7.43
N ARG A 568 26.28 5.97 -6.79
CA ARG A 568 27.51 5.21 -6.98
C ARG A 568 27.40 3.81 -6.38
N ALA A 569 26.74 3.66 -5.23
CA ALA A 569 26.51 2.37 -4.58
C ALA A 569 25.63 1.41 -5.40
N LEU A 570 24.82 1.93 -6.34
CA LEU A 570 23.98 1.15 -7.26
C LEU A 570 24.75 0.53 -8.41
N VAL A 571 26.03 0.94 -8.65
CA VAL A 571 26.85 0.39 -9.75
C VAL A 571 27.42 -0.97 -9.34
N ASP A 572 27.25 -2.00 -10.16
CA ASP A 572 27.84 -3.30 -9.87
C ASP A 572 29.38 -3.21 -9.82
N PRO A 573 30.01 -3.81 -8.81
CA PRO A 573 31.45 -3.85 -8.74
C PRO A 573 32.02 -4.86 -9.74
N VAL A 574 33.21 -4.56 -10.25
CA VAL A 574 33.96 -5.46 -11.13
C VAL A 574 34.58 -6.63 -10.38
N PHE A 575 34.91 -6.40 -9.11
CA PHE A 575 35.52 -7.37 -8.22
C PHE A 575 34.74 -7.48 -6.92
N ASP A 576 34.71 -8.66 -6.30
CA ASP A 576 34.54 -8.80 -4.88
C ASP A 576 35.89 -8.63 -4.22
N VAL A 577 35.91 -7.91 -3.09
CA VAL A 577 37.10 -7.67 -2.28
C VAL A 577 36.83 -8.20 -0.89
N LEU A 578 37.74 -9.03 -0.38
CA LEU A 578 37.70 -9.53 1.00
C LEU A 578 39.03 -9.19 1.68
N VAL A 579 38.97 -8.49 2.81
CA VAL A 579 40.10 -8.28 3.69
C VAL A 579 39.95 -9.18 4.89
N GLU A 580 41.06 -9.82 5.29
CA GLU A 580 41.17 -10.65 6.50
C GLU A 580 42.29 -10.14 7.35
N ASP A 581 42.05 -10.03 8.66
CA ASP A 581 43.08 -9.79 9.70
C ASP A 581 43.62 -11.16 10.09
N LEU A 582 44.92 -11.37 9.89
CA LEU A 582 45.59 -12.62 10.19
C LEU A 582 46.27 -12.58 11.55
N PRO A 583 46.31 -13.68 12.30
CA PRO A 583 46.97 -13.74 13.58
C PRO A 583 48.45 -13.33 13.50
N THR A 584 48.90 -12.50 14.42
CA THR A 584 50.31 -12.13 14.61
C THR A 584 50.78 -12.43 16.05
N ALA A 585 52.05 -12.75 16.20
CA ALA A 585 52.65 -13.05 17.52
C ALA A 585 52.95 -11.80 18.36
N GLU A 586 53.06 -10.63 17.76
CA GLU A 586 53.46 -9.40 18.39
C GLU A 586 52.44 -8.29 18.16
N ASN A 587 52.00 -7.60 19.20
CA ASN A 587 51.02 -6.50 19.11
C ASN A 587 51.53 -5.26 18.37
N THR A 588 52.86 -5.22 18.07
CA THR A 588 53.49 -4.17 17.27
C THR A 588 53.52 -4.47 15.77
N LYS A 589 52.98 -5.59 15.37
CA LYS A 589 52.92 -6.04 13.98
C LYS A 589 51.48 -6.37 13.59
N MET A 590 51.22 -6.31 12.30
CA MET A 590 49.93 -6.72 11.72
C MET A 590 50.15 -7.58 10.48
N SER A 591 49.31 -8.58 10.31
CA SER A 591 49.30 -9.43 9.11
C SER A 591 47.91 -9.41 8.50
N VAL A 592 47.81 -9.23 7.18
CA VAL A 592 46.54 -9.15 6.46
C VAL A 592 46.59 -9.96 5.19
N ARG A 593 45.42 -10.41 4.76
CA ARG A 593 45.18 -10.98 3.43
C ARG A 593 44.11 -10.14 2.71
N LEU A 594 44.40 -9.79 1.45
CA LEU A 594 43.40 -9.26 0.52
C LEU A 594 43.14 -10.27 -0.58
N THR A 595 41.87 -10.66 -0.73
CA THR A 595 41.43 -11.56 -1.78
C THR A 595 40.49 -10.81 -2.71
N LEU A 596 40.78 -10.89 -4.02
CA LEU A 596 39.94 -10.40 -5.12
C LEU A 596 39.28 -11.58 -5.81
N THR A 597 38.00 -11.47 -6.12
CA THR A 597 37.31 -12.37 -7.04
C THR A 597 36.72 -11.54 -8.18
N ALA A 598 37.14 -11.83 -9.43
CA ALA A 598 36.67 -11.08 -10.59
C ALA A 598 35.23 -11.49 -10.94
N ARG A 599 34.31 -10.57 -10.92
CA ARG A 599 32.90 -10.78 -11.31
C ARG A 599 32.72 -10.82 -12.83
N GLN A 600 33.62 -10.15 -13.52
CA GLN A 600 33.68 -10.13 -14.99
C GLN A 600 35.14 -10.09 -15.45
N ALA A 601 35.40 -10.36 -16.72
CA ALA A 601 36.73 -10.25 -17.29
C ALA A 601 37.22 -8.80 -17.20
N TYR A 602 38.50 -8.63 -16.80
CA TYR A 602 39.11 -7.32 -16.63
C TYR A 602 40.56 -7.33 -17.13
N THR A 603 40.87 -6.49 -18.09
CA THR A 603 42.12 -6.55 -18.80
C THR A 603 43.14 -5.46 -18.46
N ARG A 604 42.72 -4.45 -17.74
CA ARG A 604 43.59 -3.34 -17.30
C ARG A 604 44.33 -3.67 -16.02
N PRO A 605 45.56 -3.13 -15.83
CA PRO A 605 46.28 -3.28 -14.58
C PRO A 605 45.53 -2.66 -13.44
N VAL A 606 45.56 -3.32 -12.28
CA VAL A 606 44.96 -2.80 -11.07
C VAL A 606 46.01 -2.61 -9.97
N LEU A 607 45.72 -1.67 -9.07
CA LEU A 607 46.45 -1.46 -7.85
C LEU A 607 45.60 -1.95 -6.67
N ILE A 608 46.18 -2.69 -5.74
CA ILE A 608 45.57 -3.12 -4.49
C ILE A 608 46.30 -2.57 -3.30
N ASN A 609 45.59 -2.26 -2.25
CA ASN A 609 46.18 -1.91 -0.96
C ASN A 609 45.22 -2.27 0.20
N VAL A 610 45.79 -2.35 1.41
CA VAL A 610 45.05 -2.43 2.66
C VAL A 610 45.53 -1.28 3.54
N ALA A 611 44.65 -0.33 3.81
CA ALA A 611 44.90 0.79 4.71
C ALA A 611 44.48 0.43 6.13
N LEU A 612 45.40 0.58 7.09
CA LEU A 612 45.10 0.55 8.51
C LEU A 612 44.69 1.95 8.97
N LEU A 613 43.46 2.05 9.46
CA LEU A 613 42.89 3.29 9.97
C LEU A 613 42.67 3.21 11.47
N GLU A 614 42.70 4.36 12.11
CA GLU A 614 42.24 4.55 13.50
C GLU A 614 40.97 5.41 13.46
N GLN A 615 39.88 4.92 14.03
CA GLN A 615 38.54 5.53 13.90
C GLN A 615 38.44 6.92 14.54
N ASP A 616 39.20 7.18 15.60
CA ASP A 616 39.23 8.47 16.27
C ASP A 616 40.62 8.73 16.86
N VAL A 617 41.26 9.75 16.35
CA VAL A 617 42.56 10.24 16.87
C VAL A 617 42.40 11.71 17.22
N SER A 618 42.17 11.99 18.49
CA SER A 618 42.02 13.37 19.02
C SER A 618 40.91 14.16 18.26
N GLY A 619 39.79 13.49 17.89
CA GLY A 619 38.67 14.08 17.17
C GLY A 619 38.73 13.90 15.67
N ASN A 620 39.88 13.58 15.07
CA ASN A 620 39.97 13.25 13.64
C ASN A 620 39.49 11.82 13.40
N LYS A 621 38.66 11.62 12.37
CA LYS A 621 37.96 10.34 12.11
C LYS A 621 38.61 9.56 10.98
N ASN A 622 38.68 8.23 11.16
CA ASN A 622 39.18 7.29 10.14
C ASN A 622 40.57 7.68 9.59
N VAL A 623 41.46 8.04 10.49
CA VAL A 623 42.82 8.54 10.17
C VAL A 623 43.68 7.40 9.67
N LEU A 624 44.32 7.56 8.51
CA LEU A 624 45.29 6.60 8.00
C LEU A 624 46.49 6.51 8.95
N ARG A 625 46.76 5.30 9.43
CA ARG A 625 47.96 5.02 10.26
C ARG A 625 49.04 4.35 9.43
N LYS A 626 48.70 3.42 8.52
CA LYS A 626 49.66 2.75 7.65
C LYS A 626 48.99 2.07 6.46
N ASN A 627 49.67 2.09 5.32
CA ASN A 627 49.41 1.21 4.19
C ASN A 627 50.17 -0.11 4.35
N LEU A 628 49.49 -1.24 4.41
CA LEU A 628 50.10 -2.50 4.84
C LEU A 628 50.84 -3.24 3.73
N PHE A 629 50.56 -3.00 2.43
CA PHE A 629 51.38 -3.55 1.37
C PHE A 629 52.58 -2.65 1.08
N THR A 630 52.37 -1.51 0.49
CA THR A 630 53.41 -0.45 0.31
C THR A 630 52.76 0.92 0.35
N PRO A 631 53.51 2.03 0.58
CA PRO A 631 52.91 3.36 0.54
C PRO A 631 52.12 3.65 -0.75
N ALA A 632 52.58 3.18 -1.88
CA ALA A 632 51.94 3.37 -3.19
C ALA A 632 50.93 2.29 -3.57
N GLY A 633 50.79 1.19 -2.81
CA GLY A 633 50.03 0.00 -3.13
C GLY A 633 50.78 -1.01 -3.98
N LEU A 634 50.21 -2.18 -4.18
CA LEU A 634 50.81 -3.26 -4.97
C LEU A 634 50.11 -3.32 -6.34
N VAL A 635 50.88 -3.23 -7.43
CA VAL A 635 50.41 -3.31 -8.80
C VAL A 635 50.25 -4.76 -9.25
N ILE A 636 49.12 -5.08 -9.84
CA ILE A 636 48.79 -6.37 -10.46
C ILE A 636 48.57 -6.12 -11.97
N GLU A 637 49.48 -6.63 -12.78
CA GLU A 637 49.44 -6.44 -14.25
C GLU A 637 48.72 -7.57 -15.03
N LEU A 638 48.27 -8.61 -14.32
CA LEU A 638 47.63 -9.78 -14.95
C LEU A 638 46.19 -9.45 -15.32
N PRO A 639 45.72 -9.85 -16.51
CA PRO A 639 44.30 -9.82 -16.85
C PRO A 639 43.55 -10.82 -15.99
N PHE A 640 42.31 -10.46 -15.62
CA PHE A 640 41.41 -11.33 -14.88
C PHE A 640 40.36 -11.92 -15.80
N THR A 641 40.07 -13.19 -15.61
CA THR A 641 38.89 -13.86 -16.21
C THR A 641 37.76 -13.89 -15.19
N THR A 642 36.51 -13.98 -15.64
CA THR A 642 35.33 -14.09 -14.75
C THR A 642 35.50 -15.28 -13.79
N GLY A 643 35.24 -15.06 -12.49
CA GLY A 643 35.41 -16.03 -11.43
C GLY A 643 36.85 -16.25 -10.94
N GLN A 644 37.85 -15.61 -11.56
CA GLN A 644 39.26 -15.74 -11.14
C GLN A 644 39.47 -15.14 -9.75
N ILE A 645 40.15 -15.90 -8.88
CA ILE A 645 40.51 -15.49 -7.52
C ILE A 645 42.00 -15.16 -7.46
N LEU A 646 42.33 -14.05 -6.84
CA LEU A 646 43.71 -13.63 -6.52
C LEU A 646 43.79 -13.24 -5.06
N SER A 647 44.71 -13.83 -4.32
CA SER A 647 45.00 -13.43 -2.94
C SER A 647 46.45 -12.86 -2.82
N ARG A 648 46.63 -11.86 -1.98
CA ARG A 648 47.94 -11.30 -1.58
C ARG A 648 47.96 -11.10 -0.09
N GLU A 649 49.13 -11.36 0.50
CA GLU A 649 49.34 -11.21 1.95
C GLU A 649 50.41 -10.17 2.22
N ALA A 650 50.26 -9.43 3.30
CA ALA A 650 51.32 -8.67 3.94
C ALA A 650 51.44 -9.24 5.36
N LEU A 651 52.59 -9.84 5.66
CA LEU A 651 52.81 -10.58 6.87
C LEU A 651 53.78 -9.80 7.77
N ASP A 652 53.52 -9.79 9.08
CA ASP A 652 54.36 -9.20 10.11
C ASP A 652 54.81 -7.75 9.84
N VAL A 653 53.90 -6.96 9.24
CA VAL A 653 54.14 -5.54 8.99
C VAL A 653 54.30 -4.81 10.29
N VAL A 654 55.44 -4.17 10.49
CA VAL A 654 55.74 -3.39 11.71
C VAL A 654 54.87 -2.13 11.74
N LEU A 655 54.17 -1.92 12.83
CA LEU A 655 53.41 -0.69 13.09
C LEU A 655 54.35 0.32 13.77
N ASP A 656 55.04 1.09 12.93
CA ASP A 656 56.01 2.13 13.33
C ASP A 656 55.38 3.50 13.61
N VAL A 657 54.05 3.52 13.69
CA VAL A 657 53.24 4.71 13.98
C VAL A 657 52.58 4.58 15.37
N PRO A 658 52.40 5.66 16.11
CA PRO A 658 51.70 5.63 17.40
C PRO A 658 50.22 5.26 17.17
N ILE A 659 49.76 4.21 17.85
CA ILE A 659 48.32 3.85 17.89
C ILE A 659 47.75 4.35 19.22
N VAL A 660 46.79 5.25 19.17
CA VAL A 660 46.19 5.88 20.36
C VAL A 660 45.06 5.01 20.91
N ASN A 661 44.24 4.45 20.03
CA ASN A 661 43.10 3.58 20.39
C ASN A 661 43.16 2.23 19.66
N PRO A 662 43.82 1.22 20.21
CA PRO A 662 43.93 -0.11 19.59
C PRO A 662 42.55 -0.79 19.32
N ASN A 663 41.51 -0.45 20.09
CA ASN A 663 40.17 -0.99 19.91
C ASN A 663 39.39 -0.26 18.80
N GLY A 664 39.89 0.84 18.31
CA GLY A 664 39.31 1.62 17.22
C GLY A 664 40.00 1.41 15.87
N LEU A 665 40.75 0.32 15.71
CA LEU A 665 41.42 0.04 14.44
C LEU A 665 40.42 -0.52 13.40
N MET A 666 40.65 -0.17 12.13
CA MET A 666 39.86 -0.56 10.97
C MET A 666 40.80 -0.84 9.80
N LEU A 667 40.51 -1.89 9.04
CA LEU A 667 41.20 -2.20 7.80
C LEU A 667 40.30 -1.91 6.61
N VAL A 668 40.79 -1.15 5.65
CA VAL A 668 40.13 -0.84 4.39
C VAL A 668 40.97 -1.41 3.26
N GLY A 669 40.52 -2.51 2.66
CA GLY A 669 41.11 -3.05 1.45
C GLY A 669 40.38 -2.53 0.21
N TYR A 670 41.11 -2.20 -0.84
CA TYR A 670 40.52 -1.73 -2.06
C TYR A 670 41.30 -2.18 -3.30
N VAL A 671 40.58 -2.22 -4.43
CA VAL A 671 41.17 -2.43 -5.76
C VAL A 671 40.88 -1.23 -6.64
N GLN A 672 41.91 -0.71 -7.29
CA GLN A 672 41.86 0.52 -8.09
C GLN A 672 42.37 0.27 -9.49
N ASP A 673 41.67 0.75 -10.51
CA ASP A 673 42.16 0.80 -11.88
C ASP A 673 43.39 1.74 -11.97
N LEU A 674 44.48 1.24 -12.51
CA LEU A 674 45.72 1.98 -12.60
C LEU A 674 45.68 3.14 -13.58
N GLN A 675 44.88 3.03 -14.64
CA GLN A 675 44.79 4.02 -15.73
C GLN A 675 43.79 5.14 -15.44
N THR A 676 42.58 4.76 -14.94
CA THR A 676 41.51 5.72 -14.69
C THR A 676 41.53 6.30 -13.26
N ASN A 677 42.22 5.64 -12.35
CA ASN A 677 42.18 5.85 -10.91
C ASN A 677 40.85 5.47 -10.25
N GLU A 678 39.92 4.86 -10.99
CA GLU A 678 38.65 4.40 -10.40
C GLU A 678 38.90 3.33 -9.34
N ILE A 679 38.35 3.49 -8.14
CA ILE A 679 38.25 2.41 -7.18
C ILE A 679 37.07 1.53 -7.60
N LEU A 680 37.42 0.30 -7.95
CA LEU A 680 36.47 -0.67 -8.52
C LEU A 680 35.65 -1.35 -7.44
N GLN A 681 36.22 -1.48 -6.21
CA GLN A 681 35.56 -1.99 -5.03
C GLN A 681 36.41 -1.75 -3.78
N SER A 682 35.78 -1.65 -2.63
CA SER A 682 36.43 -1.67 -1.31
C SER A 682 35.73 -2.65 -0.35
N HIS A 683 36.46 -3.06 0.69
CA HIS A 683 35.95 -3.86 1.79
C HIS A 683 36.55 -3.39 3.10
N VAL A 684 35.72 -3.30 4.15
CA VAL A 684 36.11 -2.77 5.44
C VAL A 684 35.84 -3.77 6.55
N ILE A 685 36.84 -3.97 7.41
CA ILE A 685 36.66 -4.70 8.66
C ILE A 685 37.14 -3.88 9.84
N ARG A 686 36.50 -4.06 11.00
CA ARG A 686 36.94 -3.47 12.26
C ARG A 686 37.71 -4.52 13.03
N THR A 687 38.97 -4.23 13.30
CA THR A 687 39.85 -5.11 14.08
C THR A 687 39.68 -4.84 15.57
N GLY A 688 40.00 -5.82 16.43
CA GLY A 688 39.89 -5.66 17.87
C GLY A 688 38.52 -5.75 18.52
N VAL A 689 37.48 -5.75 17.73
CA VAL A 689 36.16 -6.27 18.12
C VAL A 689 35.99 -7.57 17.34
N ALA A 690 35.71 -8.68 18.02
CA ALA A 690 35.21 -9.87 17.33
C ALA A 690 34.20 -9.37 16.29
N PRO A 691 34.24 -9.82 15.02
CA PRO A 691 33.30 -9.34 14.04
C PRO A 691 31.97 -9.37 14.76
N LYS A 692 31.37 -8.21 15.01
CA LYS A 692 29.96 -8.19 15.32
C LYS A 692 29.44 -8.89 14.09
N GLN A 693 29.31 -10.22 14.25
CA GLN A 693 28.32 -10.93 13.49
C GLN A 693 27.21 -9.90 13.44
N THR A 694 26.80 -9.48 12.27
CA THR A 694 25.54 -8.77 12.13
C THR A 694 24.55 -9.70 12.78
N ASP A 695 24.49 -9.62 14.11
CA ASP A 695 23.41 -10.24 14.84
C ASP A 695 22.21 -9.65 14.10
N PRO A 696 21.34 -10.50 13.56
CA PRO A 696 20.06 -10.02 13.17
C PRO A 696 19.67 -9.21 14.39
N VAL A 697 19.41 -7.90 14.18
CA VAL A 697 19.02 -7.02 15.27
C VAL A 697 17.95 -7.81 15.98
N THR A 698 18.35 -8.49 17.03
CA THR A 698 17.42 -9.18 17.92
C THR A 698 16.42 -8.11 18.20
N ALA A 699 15.20 -8.38 17.88
CA ALA A 699 14.08 -7.46 18.00
C ALA A 699 14.41 -6.54 19.17
N VAL A 700 14.61 -5.26 18.91
CA VAL A 700 14.89 -4.30 19.97
C VAL A 700 13.74 -4.56 20.91
N ASP A 701 14.03 -5.16 22.06
CA ASP A 701 13.05 -5.30 23.13
C ASP A 701 12.37 -3.95 23.17
N ASP A 702 11.05 -3.91 22.97
CA ASP A 702 10.26 -2.69 23.01
C ASP A 702 10.51 -2.05 24.39
N THR A 703 11.60 -1.29 24.50
CA THR A 703 11.84 -0.54 25.74
C THR A 703 10.64 0.37 25.91
N PRO A 704 10.15 0.60 27.14
CA PRO A 704 9.03 1.50 27.39
C PRO A 704 9.20 2.85 26.66
N ALA A 705 10.43 3.32 26.49
CA ALA A 705 10.76 4.53 25.75
C ALA A 705 10.44 4.43 24.25
N LEU A 706 10.76 3.30 23.61
CA LEU A 706 10.47 3.08 22.19
C LEU A 706 8.99 2.92 21.93
N ALA A 707 8.28 2.19 22.81
CA ALA A 707 6.82 2.04 22.75
C ALA A 707 6.11 3.39 22.86
N THR A 708 6.58 4.25 23.78
CA THR A 708 6.07 5.61 23.95
C THR A 708 6.30 6.46 22.69
N LEU A 709 7.49 6.44 22.08
CA LEU A 709 7.77 7.17 20.85
C LEU A 709 6.92 6.69 19.67
N LYS A 710 6.71 5.38 19.53
CA LYS A 710 5.84 4.79 18.49
C LYS A 710 4.39 5.27 18.60
N SER A 711 3.89 5.49 19.82
CA SER A 711 2.52 5.94 20.06
C SER A 711 2.28 7.43 19.76
N ILE A 712 3.31 8.27 19.66
CA ILE A 712 3.18 9.69 19.27
C ILE A 712 2.61 9.77 17.85
N GLN A 713 1.53 10.50 17.67
CA GLN A 713 0.89 10.68 16.37
C GLN A 713 1.33 11.98 15.71
N VAL A 714 1.32 12.01 14.36
CA VAL A 714 1.62 13.19 13.54
C VAL A 714 0.41 13.47 12.66
N PHE A 715 -0.28 14.60 12.91
CA PHE A 715 -1.51 14.95 12.19
C PHE A 715 -1.74 16.47 12.08
N PRO A 716 -2.47 16.98 11.07
CA PRO A 716 -2.88 16.24 9.88
C PRO A 716 -1.67 15.81 9.04
N ASN A 717 -1.82 14.75 8.29
CA ASN A 717 -0.82 14.33 7.31
C ASN A 717 -1.56 13.81 6.06
N PRO A 718 -1.54 14.53 4.93
CA PRO A 718 -0.75 15.74 4.63
C PRO A 718 -1.07 16.97 5.47
N ALA A 719 -0.03 17.78 5.74
CA ALA A 719 -0.10 19.04 6.45
C ALA A 719 0.15 20.24 5.52
N SER A 720 -0.32 21.44 5.88
CA SER A 720 -0.11 22.63 5.04
C SER A 720 0.71 23.73 5.72
N LEU A 721 0.18 24.37 6.74
CA LEU A 721 0.86 25.44 7.48
C LEU A 721 1.45 24.96 8.81
N GLU A 722 0.81 23.96 9.40
CA GLU A 722 1.22 23.35 10.65
C GLU A 722 0.82 21.89 10.70
N PHE A 723 1.49 21.13 11.52
CA PHE A 723 1.03 19.81 11.97
C PHE A 723 1.13 19.72 13.50
N ASN A 724 0.55 18.69 14.06
CA ASN A 724 0.52 18.47 15.50
C ASN A 724 1.14 17.11 15.83
N PHE A 725 1.91 17.08 16.92
CA PHE A 725 2.19 15.83 17.62
C PHE A 725 1.05 15.56 18.62
N GLY A 726 0.41 14.40 18.49
CA GLY A 726 -0.46 13.84 19.51
C GLY A 726 0.36 13.00 20.49
N LEU A 727 0.55 13.50 21.70
CA LEU A 727 1.42 12.90 22.70
C LEU A 727 0.64 11.96 23.63
N PRO A 728 1.19 10.78 23.96
CA PRO A 728 0.68 9.97 25.06
C PRO A 728 0.92 10.67 26.40
N ALA A 729 0.28 10.17 27.44
CA ALA A 729 0.35 10.79 28.79
C ALA A 729 1.76 10.85 29.40
N GLU A 730 2.70 10.02 28.90
CA GLU A 730 4.04 9.85 29.47
C GLU A 730 5.13 9.98 28.38
N VAL A 731 5.40 11.18 27.94
CA VAL A 731 6.62 11.45 27.14
C VAL A 731 7.73 11.89 28.08
N ALA A 732 8.88 11.18 28.04
CA ALA A 732 10.01 11.47 28.95
C ALA A 732 10.55 12.89 28.72
N PRO A 733 10.82 13.68 29.78
CA PRO A 733 11.47 14.97 29.65
C PRO A 733 12.83 14.83 28.94
N GLY A 734 13.14 15.76 28.02
CA GLY A 734 14.33 15.70 27.17
C GLY A 734 14.17 14.87 25.89
N THR A 735 12.97 14.36 25.62
CA THR A 735 12.66 13.80 24.30
C THR A 735 12.63 14.92 23.26
N SER A 736 13.36 14.73 22.16
CA SER A 736 13.48 15.72 21.08
C SER A 736 12.94 15.20 19.76
N TRP A 737 12.66 16.12 18.84
CA TRP A 737 12.28 15.78 17.48
C TRP A 737 13.05 16.64 16.46
N ARG A 738 13.26 16.09 15.27
CA ARG A 738 13.82 16.78 14.10
C ARG A 738 13.00 16.44 12.87
N ILE A 739 12.84 17.41 11.98
CA ILE A 739 12.26 17.19 10.66
C ILE A 739 13.42 17.21 9.66
N LEU A 740 13.54 16.12 8.94
CA LEU A 740 14.57 15.96 7.92
C LEU A 740 13.93 16.10 6.53
N ASP A 741 14.62 16.76 5.62
CA ASP A 741 14.30 16.70 4.21
C ASP A 741 14.71 15.35 3.61
N GLN A 742 14.40 15.12 2.34
CA GLN A 742 14.72 13.88 1.65
C GLN A 742 16.22 13.60 1.49
N ARG A 743 17.06 14.59 1.71
CA ARG A 743 18.52 14.47 1.72
C ARG A 743 19.06 14.11 3.11
N GLY A 744 18.17 14.00 4.12
CA GLY A 744 18.53 13.77 5.50
C GLY A 744 18.96 15.02 6.25
N ILE A 745 18.82 16.22 5.64
CA ILE A 745 19.20 17.48 6.29
C ILE A 745 18.10 17.91 7.24
N THR A 746 18.45 18.25 8.48
CA THR A 746 17.52 18.81 9.46
C THR A 746 17.04 20.19 9.00
N VAL A 747 15.75 20.33 8.75
CA VAL A 747 15.10 21.59 8.35
C VAL A 747 14.39 22.28 9.52
N LEU A 748 13.95 21.50 10.51
CA LEU A 748 13.36 21.99 11.76
C LEU A 748 13.71 21.02 12.89
N SER A 749 13.81 21.53 14.11
CA SER A 749 14.01 20.72 15.31
C SER A 749 13.39 21.36 16.55
N GLY A 750 13.12 20.56 17.56
CA GLY A 750 12.56 21.03 18.82
C GLY A 750 12.41 19.90 19.84
N ASP A 751 11.66 20.20 20.89
CA ASP A 751 11.30 19.27 21.95
C ASP A 751 9.77 19.23 22.10
N PHE A 752 9.31 18.43 23.03
CA PHE A 752 7.88 18.32 23.36
C PHE A 752 7.45 19.19 24.54
N GLU A 753 8.33 20.05 25.04
CA GLU A 753 7.97 20.99 26.09
C GLU A 753 6.90 22.00 25.62
N GLY A 754 6.02 22.40 26.53
CA GLY A 754 4.92 23.33 26.22
C GLY A 754 3.76 22.72 25.44
N ALA A 755 3.64 21.40 25.36
CA ALA A 755 2.45 20.76 24.82
C ALA A 755 1.22 21.05 25.71
N VAL A 756 0.09 21.36 25.08
CA VAL A 756 -1.17 21.66 25.79
C VAL A 756 -2.18 20.55 25.49
N ASN A 757 -2.75 19.94 26.54
CA ASN A 757 -3.71 18.84 26.43
C ASN A 757 -3.21 17.66 25.56
N GLY A 758 -1.91 17.34 25.64
CA GLY A 758 -1.32 16.26 24.86
C GLY A 758 -1.07 16.60 23.35
N ILE A 759 -1.16 17.89 22.99
CA ILE A 759 -0.93 18.32 21.60
C ILE A 759 0.22 19.33 21.57
N LYS A 760 1.21 19.08 20.69
CA LYS A 760 2.30 20.01 20.39
C LYS A 760 2.19 20.45 18.93
N PRO A 761 1.78 21.69 18.64
CA PRO A 761 1.76 22.21 17.29
C PRO A 761 3.18 22.55 16.81
N VAL A 762 3.43 22.36 15.52
CA VAL A 762 4.68 22.71 14.84
C VAL A 762 4.36 23.49 13.58
N ASP A 763 4.83 24.72 13.50
CA ASP A 763 4.72 25.56 12.31
C ASP A 763 5.67 25.04 11.22
N ILE A 764 5.12 24.72 10.06
CA ILE A 764 5.84 24.28 8.86
C ILE A 764 5.56 25.17 7.66
N SER A 765 5.03 26.37 7.87
CA SER A 765 4.70 27.33 6.80
C SER A 765 5.90 27.71 5.92
N GLY A 766 7.11 27.59 6.47
CA GLY A 766 8.36 27.83 5.74
C GLY A 766 8.88 26.64 4.94
N LEU A 767 8.25 25.46 5.02
CA LEU A 767 8.68 24.27 4.29
C LEU A 767 8.05 24.22 2.90
N ALA A 768 8.82 23.78 1.90
CA ALA A 768 8.33 23.54 0.55
C ALA A 768 7.40 22.32 0.50
N ASN A 769 6.57 22.23 -0.55
CA ASN A 769 5.78 21.02 -0.82
C ASN A 769 6.70 19.83 -1.02
N ALA A 770 6.72 18.91 -0.06
CA ALA A 770 7.63 17.79 -0.05
C ALA A 770 7.19 16.70 0.93
N VAL A 771 7.83 15.54 0.81
CA VAL A 771 7.86 14.53 1.87
C VAL A 771 9.04 14.85 2.78
N TYR A 772 8.77 14.88 4.07
CA TYR A 772 9.73 15.02 5.16
C TYR A 772 9.66 13.84 6.10
N TYR A 773 10.68 13.67 6.91
CA TYR A 773 10.71 12.64 7.94
C TYR A 773 10.86 13.28 9.31
N VAL A 774 9.93 12.98 10.19
CA VAL A 774 9.97 13.40 11.58
C VAL A 774 10.71 12.32 12.37
N VAL A 775 11.88 12.67 12.90
CA VAL A 775 12.68 11.80 13.76
C VAL A 775 12.48 12.22 15.19
N MET A 776 12.03 11.31 16.04
CA MET A 776 11.84 11.54 17.47
C MET A 776 12.85 10.71 18.25
N THR A 777 13.54 11.31 19.19
CA THR A 777 14.62 10.67 19.96
C THR A 777 14.37 10.82 21.46
N SER A 778 14.38 9.69 22.18
CA SER A 778 14.29 9.72 23.65
C SER A 778 15.64 10.09 24.28
N PRO A 779 15.64 10.52 25.55
CA PRO A 779 16.89 10.77 26.29
C PRO A 779 17.82 9.57 26.41
N GLN A 780 17.28 8.35 26.24
CA GLN A 780 18.03 7.09 26.27
C GLN A 780 18.54 6.68 24.89
N GLY A 781 18.33 7.52 23.84
CA GLY A 781 18.78 7.27 22.48
C GLY A 781 17.87 6.39 21.62
N ALA A 782 16.70 5.97 22.13
CA ALA A 782 15.70 5.30 21.28
C ALA A 782 15.14 6.30 20.25
N THR A 783 15.02 5.89 18.98
CA THR A 783 14.55 6.74 17.89
C THR A 783 13.37 6.12 17.15
N VAL A 784 12.43 6.97 16.72
CA VAL A 784 11.29 6.58 15.85
C VAL A 784 11.17 7.60 14.72
N HIS A 785 10.88 7.10 13.53
CA HIS A 785 10.70 7.91 12.33
C HIS A 785 9.24 7.87 11.89
N LYS A 786 8.72 9.03 11.49
CA LYS A 786 7.39 9.14 10.87
C LYS A 786 7.44 10.03 9.65
N LYS A 787 6.71 9.64 8.61
CA LYS A 787 6.59 10.42 7.38
C LYS A 787 5.66 11.60 7.59
N LEU A 788 6.05 12.77 7.09
CA LEU A 788 5.24 13.99 7.04
C LEU A 788 5.18 14.48 5.60
N VAL A 789 3.99 14.59 5.06
CA VAL A 789 3.76 15.15 3.73
C VAL A 789 3.31 16.60 3.89
N VAL A 790 4.06 17.55 3.32
CA VAL A 790 3.72 18.97 3.33
C VAL A 790 3.15 19.37 1.97
N VAL A 791 1.93 19.90 1.99
CA VAL A 791 1.21 20.36 0.80
C VAL A 791 0.61 21.73 1.11
N ASN A 792 1.32 22.79 0.76
CA ASN A 792 0.82 24.15 0.90
C ASN A 792 -0.25 24.39 -0.19
N ARG A 793 -1.48 24.64 0.23
CA ARG A 793 -2.53 25.10 -0.70
C ARG A 793 -2.29 26.58 -0.95
N ASN A 794 -1.88 26.92 -2.16
CA ASN A 794 -1.91 28.32 -2.66
C ASN A 794 -3.34 28.77 -2.79
#